data_1b255780cd6fd969907212d09a0657b8
#
_entry.id   1b255780cd6fd969907212d09a0657b8
#
_cell.length_a   1.000
_cell.length_b   1.000
_cell.length_c   1.000
_cell.angle_alpha   90.00
_cell.angle_beta   90.00
_cell.angle_gamma   90.00
#
_symmetry.space_group_name_H-M   'P 1'
#
loop_
_entity.id
_entity.type
_entity.pdbx_description
1 polymer ?
#
loop_
_entity_poly.entity_id
_entity_poly.type
_entity_poly.pdbx_seq_one_letter_code
_entity_poly.pdbx_strand_id
1 'polypeptide(L)'
;LIEKLLSRLNIYKMKNSFIQPKITGIIIFLVLNLFSQNINSQVNNTRRQIVLQGFWWDYWNSNYPNGWSNYLVEIAPRLKSLGIDAVWIPPTIKNTGTNSVGYAPFDHYDLGDKYQKGNVKTRMGDKDELLRMVAVLKANGIDVIQDIVLNHVTGAGSGLGLGGQDVTAMDDGSTNKYKNFRYSCFDTPGTNESAASYLNRSGRFPKNWTNFYPNANNPCCTNPVNSPYWGPDISYEANAFGASGNATYNPTQTSNYMRDNMRNWMIWYKKQVGWDGVRLDAVKHFPTYVAEDFLWNIQFGSLWANGGEDMYAVGEWVGGTTELDAWVSNVQSRAGTFDFGLRNAIAGIVSGNGGFDLGTVPSYQQQNRYKTVPFVNNHDTFRPEKDANGNYIGWDSGNELAPHVEPNDGRKSVVHAIILAVDGAPQIFFEDLFNIGYLSNRFSHSPSDVAQLPIYSDMENLLWCHQNLHFKEGNYLVRWQAADALVIEREGKALVAVNDQWSTWQNLVGVQTTWSDGTILTDYSGANGTNTITVYGGGKADIAIPPCDGSALLGRRGYSIWAPAGITTNYNQPNKRISQEWEMAGDLGDRHALSLKQGGALPDNSTQCRVVGKIFVKEGEKVKLELYPENATNSITVLYADKDCAEFDSISAAGTIIDSIVPTYSGWMTVKIKNTTAAQTGQKCYVKLNYLAPEVVDPSVVKNNCACAFSFANLEESEISATNIYPNPTNDVLNITFEKIISENLKINFIGMDGRILDHFELNGGNDAYQLSTERLKAGVYFIELTQGNQIIRKQFVKL
;
A
#
# COMPACT_ATOMS: atom_id res chain seq x y z
N LEU A 1 34.81 -1.72 15.05
CA LEU A 1 33.53 -2.10 15.71
C LEU A 1 33.80 -2.72 17.08
N ILE A 2 34.73 -3.69 17.14
CA ILE A 2 35.11 -4.37 18.40
C ILE A 2 35.70 -3.40 19.41
N GLU A 3 36.54 -2.45 19.00
CA GLU A 3 37.08 -1.42 19.90
C GLU A 3 36.01 -0.45 20.41
N LYS A 4 35.02 -0.08 19.62
CA LYS A 4 33.87 0.71 20.06
C LYS A 4 32.93 -0.04 21.01
N LEU A 5 32.81 -1.36 20.89
CA LEU A 5 32.03 -2.20 21.82
C LEU A 5 32.75 -2.36 23.15
N LEU A 6 34.04 -2.59 23.14
CA LEU A 6 34.87 -2.71 24.33
C LEU A 6 34.96 -1.42 25.15
N SER A 7 34.92 -0.25 24.50
CA SER A 7 34.87 1.04 25.16
C SER A 7 33.54 1.33 25.86
N ARG A 8 32.41 0.80 25.36
CA ARG A 8 31.10 0.93 25.99
C ARG A 8 30.92 0.00 27.20
N LEU A 9 31.65 -1.10 27.27
CA LEU A 9 31.58 -2.06 28.39
C LEU A 9 32.44 -1.71 29.59
N ASN A 10 33.11 -0.53 29.63
CA ASN A 10 34.00 -0.10 30.71
C ASN A 10 35.13 -1.09 31.05
N ILE A 11 35.46 -2.02 30.16
CA ILE A 11 36.49 -3.04 30.33
C ILE A 11 37.91 -2.46 30.17
N TYR A 12 38.00 -1.23 29.65
CA TYR A 12 39.29 -0.55 29.45
C TYR A 12 39.93 0.04 30.70
N LYS A 13 39.28 -0.05 31.87
CA LYS A 13 39.83 0.47 33.14
C LYS A 13 40.53 -0.57 34.01
N MET A 14 40.58 -1.82 33.60
CA MET A 14 41.34 -2.86 34.31
C MET A 14 42.71 -3.13 33.66
N LYS A 15 43.60 -2.17 33.76
CA LYS A 15 45.04 -2.43 33.58
C LYS A 15 45.56 -3.00 34.92
N ASN A 16 46.11 -4.21 34.80
CA ASN A 16 46.84 -4.95 35.85
C ASN A 16 46.01 -5.90 36.75
N SER A 17 45.43 -6.92 36.17
CA SER A 17 45.39 -8.22 36.83
C SER A 17 45.34 -9.30 35.75
N PHE A 18 46.17 -10.32 35.92
CA PHE A 18 46.31 -11.44 35.03
C PHE A 18 45.01 -12.24 34.94
N ILE A 19 44.22 -11.96 33.94
CA ILE A 19 43.10 -12.82 33.51
C ILE A 19 43.68 -13.79 32.49
N GLN A 20 43.66 -15.08 32.82
CA GLN A 20 44.18 -16.11 31.91
C GLN A 20 43.48 -16.08 30.53
N PRO A 21 44.17 -16.21 29.42
CA PRO A 21 43.60 -16.13 28.05
C PRO A 21 42.48 -17.12 27.79
N LYS A 22 42.36 -18.19 28.60
CA LYS A 22 41.24 -19.14 28.54
C LYS A 22 39.88 -18.54 28.94
N ILE A 23 39.84 -17.63 29.91
CA ILE A 23 38.61 -17.04 30.39
C ILE A 23 38.09 -16.01 29.37
N THR A 24 38.98 -15.22 28.77
CA THR A 24 38.63 -14.26 27.75
C THR A 24 38.08 -14.97 26.50
N GLY A 25 38.67 -16.09 26.10
CA GLY A 25 38.15 -16.91 24.99
C GLY A 25 36.77 -17.51 25.25
N ILE A 26 36.52 -17.97 26.48
CA ILE A 26 35.22 -18.50 26.89
C ILE A 26 34.14 -17.40 26.91
N ILE A 27 34.47 -16.20 27.39
CA ILE A 27 33.51 -15.06 27.40
C ILE A 27 33.21 -14.61 25.97
N ILE A 28 34.19 -14.50 25.11
CA ILE A 28 33.99 -14.16 23.70
C ILE A 28 33.18 -15.25 22.99
N PHE A 29 33.46 -16.53 23.26
CA PHE A 29 32.69 -17.63 22.68
C PHE A 29 31.25 -17.68 23.19
N LEU A 30 31.01 -17.42 24.47
CA LEU A 30 29.67 -17.32 25.07
C LEU A 30 28.89 -16.10 24.53
N VAL A 31 29.54 -14.95 24.39
CA VAL A 31 28.92 -13.76 23.78
C VAL A 31 28.61 -13.99 22.32
N LEU A 32 29.51 -14.58 21.55
CA LEU A 32 29.24 -14.93 20.14
C LEU A 32 28.14 -15.97 20.00
N ASN A 33 28.05 -16.97 20.90
CA ASN A 33 26.95 -17.94 20.89
C ASN A 33 25.62 -17.32 21.33
N LEU A 34 25.62 -16.41 22.30
CA LEU A 34 24.42 -15.68 22.70
C LEU A 34 23.91 -14.77 21.55
N PHE A 35 24.81 -14.15 20.81
CA PHE A 35 24.45 -13.38 19.63
C PHE A 35 24.01 -14.27 18.47
N SER A 36 24.64 -15.43 18.26
CA SER A 36 24.24 -16.35 17.20
C SER A 36 22.90 -17.05 17.49
N GLN A 37 22.60 -17.34 18.74
CA GLN A 37 21.30 -17.92 19.11
C GLN A 37 20.17 -16.92 19.02
N ASN A 38 20.40 -15.65 19.36
CA ASN A 38 19.37 -14.61 19.20
C ASN A 38 19.14 -14.22 17.73
N ILE A 39 20.16 -14.29 16.89
CA ILE A 39 20.01 -14.02 15.44
C ILE A 39 19.21 -15.14 14.76
N ASN A 40 19.38 -16.38 15.20
CA ASN A 40 18.67 -17.52 14.60
C ASN A 40 17.23 -17.69 15.10
N SER A 41 16.88 -17.21 16.31
CA SER A 41 15.54 -17.38 16.85
C SER A 41 14.54 -16.31 16.41
N GLN A 42 14.99 -15.09 16.09
CA GLN A 42 14.12 -14.03 15.62
C GLN A 42 13.76 -14.13 14.11
N VAL A 43 14.63 -14.74 13.31
CA VAL A 43 14.39 -14.89 11.88
C VAL A 43 13.31 -15.93 11.55
N ASN A 44 13.02 -16.85 12.48
CA ASN A 44 12.12 -17.98 12.20
C ASN A 44 10.62 -17.69 12.36
N ASN A 45 10.22 -16.65 13.07
CA ASN A 45 8.79 -16.46 13.43
C ASN A 45 7.99 -15.51 12.53
N THR A 46 8.63 -14.64 11.75
CA THR A 46 7.92 -13.61 11.01
C THR A 46 7.66 -13.93 9.53
N ARG A 47 8.27 -14.97 8.97
CA ARG A 47 8.29 -15.18 7.52
C ARG A 47 7.58 -16.41 7.00
N ARG A 48 6.73 -17.01 7.79
CA ARG A 48 5.81 -18.06 7.33
C ARG A 48 4.35 -17.63 7.47
N GLN A 49 4.15 -16.32 7.49
CA GLN A 49 2.83 -15.72 7.53
C GLN A 49 2.13 -15.89 6.18
N ILE A 50 0.84 -16.15 6.20
CA ILE A 50 0.03 -16.19 5.00
C ILE A 50 -0.26 -14.76 4.56
N VAL A 51 0.21 -14.41 3.37
CA VAL A 51 0.00 -13.10 2.75
C VAL A 51 -1.09 -13.21 1.69
N LEU A 52 -2.19 -12.50 1.86
CA LEU A 52 -3.18 -12.35 0.79
C LEU A 52 -2.80 -11.16 -0.09
N GLN A 53 -2.65 -11.36 -1.39
CA GLN A 53 -2.70 -10.25 -2.32
C GLN A 53 -4.14 -9.75 -2.41
N GLY A 54 -4.42 -8.62 -1.75
CA GLY A 54 -5.77 -8.09 -1.55
C GLY A 54 -6.35 -7.35 -2.75
N PHE A 55 -5.89 -7.65 -3.96
CA PHE A 55 -6.35 -7.01 -5.19
C PHE A 55 -6.01 -7.88 -6.42
N TRP A 56 -6.65 -7.58 -7.53
CA TRP A 56 -6.34 -8.10 -8.85
C TRP A 56 -6.32 -6.95 -9.87
N TRP A 57 -6.05 -7.20 -11.13
CA TRP A 57 -5.87 -6.12 -12.12
C TRP A 57 -7.09 -5.21 -12.24
N ASP A 58 -8.28 -5.78 -12.17
CA ASP A 58 -9.56 -5.06 -12.28
C ASP A 58 -10.29 -4.93 -10.94
N TYR A 59 -9.58 -4.83 -9.83
CA TYR A 59 -10.14 -4.90 -8.48
C TYR A 59 -11.18 -3.84 -8.14
N TRP A 60 -11.26 -2.78 -8.90
CA TRP A 60 -12.26 -1.75 -8.65
C TRP A 60 -13.61 -2.19 -9.20
N ASN A 61 -14.50 -2.55 -8.31
CA ASN A 61 -15.90 -2.78 -8.63
C ASN A 61 -16.65 -1.45 -8.59
N SER A 62 -17.17 -0.98 -9.73
CA SER A 62 -17.98 0.23 -9.82
C SER A 62 -19.29 0.14 -9.02
N ASN A 63 -19.72 -1.07 -8.67
CA ASN A 63 -20.86 -1.30 -7.79
C ASN A 63 -20.53 -1.09 -6.31
N TYR A 64 -19.25 -1.04 -5.94
CA TYR A 64 -18.85 -0.73 -4.57
C TYR A 64 -18.63 0.79 -4.43
N PRO A 65 -19.60 1.51 -3.81
CA PRO A 65 -19.72 2.96 -3.95
C PRO A 65 -18.59 3.74 -3.28
N ASN A 66 -17.86 3.13 -2.35
CA ASN A 66 -16.94 3.84 -1.46
C ASN A 66 -15.47 3.50 -1.67
N GLY A 67 -15.13 2.75 -2.71
CA GLY A 67 -13.77 2.40 -3.04
C GLY A 67 -13.25 1.13 -2.35
N TRP A 68 -12.07 0.72 -2.76
CA TRP A 68 -11.49 -0.58 -2.39
C TRP A 68 -11.07 -0.67 -0.92
N SER A 69 -10.63 0.44 -0.33
CA SER A 69 -10.29 0.48 1.09
C SER A 69 -11.47 0.10 1.97
N ASN A 70 -12.67 0.58 1.65
CA ASN A 70 -13.88 0.27 2.42
C ASN A 70 -14.30 -1.19 2.25
N TYR A 71 -14.09 -1.75 1.07
CA TYR A 71 -14.30 -3.17 0.83
C TYR A 71 -13.39 -4.05 1.71
N LEU A 72 -12.09 -3.75 1.77
CA LEU A 72 -11.16 -4.49 2.61
C LEU A 72 -11.50 -4.36 4.11
N VAL A 73 -12.02 -3.21 4.54
CA VAL A 73 -12.56 -3.04 5.90
C VAL A 73 -13.71 -4.01 6.16
N GLU A 74 -14.64 -4.13 5.23
CA GLU A 74 -15.82 -4.98 5.39
C GLU A 74 -15.45 -6.45 5.51
N ILE A 75 -14.49 -6.92 4.73
CA ILE A 75 -14.07 -8.33 4.76
C ILE A 75 -12.99 -8.63 5.81
N ALA A 76 -12.44 -7.65 6.52
CA ALA A 76 -11.34 -7.87 7.47
C ALA A 76 -11.63 -8.93 8.53
N PRO A 77 -12.81 -8.99 9.17
CA PRO A 77 -13.15 -10.04 10.12
C PRO A 77 -13.17 -11.43 9.49
N ARG A 78 -13.59 -11.52 8.24
CA ARG A 78 -13.59 -12.79 7.48
C ARG A 78 -12.18 -13.23 7.14
N LEU A 79 -11.30 -12.31 6.71
CA LEU A 79 -9.90 -12.60 6.47
C LEU A 79 -9.21 -13.13 7.73
N LYS A 80 -9.50 -12.53 8.89
CA LYS A 80 -9.04 -13.03 10.19
C LYS A 80 -9.50 -14.47 10.43
N SER A 81 -10.79 -14.77 10.21
CA SER A 81 -11.35 -16.10 10.43
C SER A 81 -10.75 -17.17 9.51
N LEU A 82 -10.31 -16.76 8.32
CA LEU A 82 -9.60 -17.61 7.37
C LEU A 82 -8.12 -17.84 7.72
N GLY A 83 -7.61 -17.13 8.71
CA GLY A 83 -6.21 -17.23 9.11
C GLY A 83 -5.24 -16.45 8.23
N ILE A 84 -5.70 -15.41 7.53
CA ILE A 84 -4.83 -14.50 6.81
C ILE A 84 -4.03 -13.66 7.80
N ASP A 85 -2.71 -13.69 7.69
CA ASP A 85 -1.80 -12.97 8.57
C ASP A 85 -1.49 -11.55 8.09
N ALA A 86 -1.48 -11.35 6.78
CA ALA A 86 -1.17 -10.08 6.17
C ALA A 86 -1.92 -9.88 4.85
N VAL A 87 -2.17 -8.62 4.50
CA VAL A 87 -2.75 -8.23 3.21
C VAL A 87 -1.76 -7.34 2.47
N TRP A 88 -1.36 -7.77 1.27
CA TRP A 88 -0.63 -6.93 0.34
C TRP A 88 -1.63 -6.09 -0.45
N ILE A 89 -1.52 -4.75 -0.31
CA ILE A 89 -2.35 -3.75 -0.97
C ILE A 89 -1.59 -3.11 -2.14
N PRO A 90 -2.29 -2.67 -3.21
CA PRO A 90 -1.64 -2.01 -4.34
C PRO A 90 -1.01 -0.67 -3.93
N PRO A 91 -0.21 -0.04 -4.80
CA PRO A 91 0.29 1.31 -4.55
C PRO A 91 -0.86 2.30 -4.31
N THR A 92 -0.81 3.04 -3.19
CA THR A 92 -1.92 3.90 -2.74
C THR A 92 -1.66 5.39 -2.93
N ILE A 93 -0.52 5.78 -3.51
CA ILE A 93 -0.23 7.15 -3.88
C ILE A 93 -1.02 7.59 -5.12
N LYS A 94 -1.09 8.89 -5.37
CA LYS A 94 -1.76 9.42 -6.55
C LYS A 94 -1.16 8.87 -7.84
N ASN A 95 -2.03 8.34 -8.66
CA ASN A 95 -1.74 7.83 -9.99
C ASN A 95 -2.27 8.76 -11.08
N THR A 96 -1.99 8.44 -12.34
CA THR A 96 -2.46 9.19 -13.51
C THR A 96 -3.98 9.28 -13.61
N GLY A 97 -4.70 8.41 -12.94
CA GLY A 97 -6.16 8.39 -12.87
C GLY A 97 -6.64 7.33 -11.87
N THR A 98 -7.92 7.39 -11.52
CA THR A 98 -8.57 6.44 -10.61
C THR A 98 -8.74 5.04 -11.20
N ASN A 99 -8.56 4.89 -12.50
CA ASN A 99 -8.60 3.59 -13.18
C ASN A 99 -7.24 2.86 -13.16
N SER A 100 -6.17 3.54 -12.81
CA SER A 100 -4.86 2.90 -12.66
C SER A 100 -4.84 1.97 -11.46
N VAL A 101 -4.31 0.77 -11.65
CA VAL A 101 -4.19 -0.23 -10.57
C VAL A 101 -3.28 0.25 -9.44
N GLY A 102 -2.35 1.14 -9.74
CA GLY A 102 -1.39 1.68 -8.79
C GLY A 102 0.01 1.87 -9.41
N TYR A 103 0.27 1.24 -10.54
CA TYR A 103 1.59 1.21 -11.18
C TYR A 103 1.84 2.37 -12.17
N ALA A 104 1.07 3.43 -12.06
CA ALA A 104 1.30 4.68 -12.78
C ALA A 104 1.45 5.84 -11.79
N PRO A 105 2.48 5.81 -10.92
CA PRO A 105 2.66 6.78 -9.86
C PRO A 105 2.84 8.18 -10.42
N PHE A 106 2.18 9.15 -9.82
CA PHE A 106 2.23 10.54 -10.23
C PHE A 106 2.73 11.47 -9.12
N ASP A 107 2.11 11.47 -7.97
CA ASP A 107 2.53 12.27 -6.81
C ASP A 107 2.72 11.38 -5.58
N HIS A 108 3.96 11.29 -5.11
CA HIS A 108 4.36 10.47 -3.99
C HIS A 108 3.76 10.90 -2.65
N TYR A 109 3.45 12.20 -2.49
CA TYR A 109 2.91 12.75 -1.26
C TYR A 109 1.39 12.98 -1.27
N ASP A 110 0.70 12.44 -2.28
CA ASP A 110 -0.76 12.47 -2.37
C ASP A 110 -1.32 11.05 -2.14
N LEU A 111 -1.98 10.86 -1.01
CA LEU A 111 -2.64 9.61 -0.61
C LEU A 111 -4.15 9.62 -0.87
N GLY A 112 -4.61 10.47 -1.77
CA GLY A 112 -6.04 10.70 -2.01
C GLY A 112 -6.59 11.84 -1.16
N ASP A 113 -5.76 12.80 -0.84
CA ASP A 113 -6.09 14.00 -0.08
C ASP A 113 -5.89 15.31 -0.87
N LYS A 114 -5.44 15.21 -2.12
CA LYS A 114 -5.20 16.36 -3.00
C LYS A 114 -5.97 16.23 -4.32
N TYR A 115 -6.53 17.33 -4.79
CA TYR A 115 -7.20 17.35 -6.09
C TYR A 115 -6.17 17.40 -7.21
N GLN A 116 -5.95 16.27 -7.84
CA GLN A 116 -5.04 16.11 -8.96
C GLN A 116 -5.62 15.11 -9.96
N LYS A 117 -5.24 15.23 -11.23
CA LYS A 117 -5.73 14.31 -12.28
C LYS A 117 -7.25 14.19 -12.31
N GLY A 118 -7.94 15.30 -12.05
CA GLY A 118 -9.40 15.38 -12.08
C GLY A 118 -10.11 14.78 -10.88
N ASN A 119 -9.39 14.32 -9.86
CA ASN A 119 -9.99 13.67 -8.67
C ASN A 119 -9.16 13.90 -7.41
N VAL A 120 -9.83 13.88 -6.24
CA VAL A 120 -9.16 13.81 -4.95
C VAL A 120 -8.75 12.37 -4.65
N LYS A 121 -9.65 11.39 -4.87
CA LYS A 121 -9.42 9.99 -4.54
C LYS A 121 -8.36 9.34 -5.42
N THR A 122 -7.65 8.37 -4.86
CA THR A 122 -6.96 7.32 -5.61
C THR A 122 -7.95 6.19 -5.93
N ARG A 123 -7.51 5.15 -6.61
CA ARG A 123 -8.35 3.95 -6.82
C ARG A 123 -8.68 3.25 -5.49
N MET A 124 -7.82 3.37 -4.50
CA MET A 124 -8.06 2.83 -3.14
C MET A 124 -9.10 3.63 -2.35
N GLY A 125 -9.38 4.86 -2.73
CA GLY A 125 -10.24 5.76 -2.00
C GLY A 125 -9.54 7.07 -1.64
N ASP A 126 -10.07 7.80 -0.66
CA ASP A 126 -9.39 8.95 -0.08
C ASP A 126 -8.44 8.53 1.07
N LYS A 127 -7.64 9.48 1.56
CA LYS A 127 -6.66 9.24 2.61
C LYS A 127 -7.30 8.73 3.91
N ASP A 128 -8.44 9.27 4.30
CA ASP A 128 -9.13 8.85 5.51
C ASP A 128 -9.62 7.39 5.38
N GLU A 129 -10.18 7.03 4.22
CA GLU A 129 -10.59 5.66 3.92
C GLU A 129 -9.39 4.68 3.96
N LEU A 130 -8.25 5.08 3.42
CA LEU A 130 -7.02 4.30 3.46
C LEU A 130 -6.53 4.07 4.91
N LEU A 131 -6.45 5.14 5.70
CA LEU A 131 -5.98 5.05 7.08
C LEU A 131 -6.92 4.22 7.95
N ARG A 132 -8.23 4.34 7.75
CA ARG A 132 -9.23 3.49 8.40
C ARG A 132 -9.05 2.02 8.04
N MET A 133 -8.82 1.72 6.77
CA MET A 133 -8.60 0.34 6.32
C MET A 133 -7.38 -0.28 7.03
N VAL A 134 -6.26 0.42 7.06
CA VAL A 134 -5.07 -0.05 7.78
C VAL A 134 -5.38 -0.30 9.25
N ALA A 135 -6.09 0.64 9.88
CA ALA A 135 -6.45 0.53 11.29
C ALA A 135 -7.34 -0.70 11.59
N VAL A 136 -8.35 -0.94 10.76
CA VAL A 136 -9.27 -2.07 10.94
C VAL A 136 -8.63 -3.42 10.62
N LEU A 137 -7.78 -3.50 9.59
CA LEU A 137 -6.99 -4.71 9.32
C LEU A 137 -6.10 -5.06 10.52
N LYS A 138 -5.39 -4.09 11.08
CA LYS A 138 -4.55 -4.29 12.27
C LYS A 138 -5.37 -4.67 13.50
N ALA A 139 -6.54 -4.08 13.69
CA ALA A 139 -7.47 -4.49 14.76
C ALA A 139 -7.90 -5.94 14.63
N ASN A 140 -7.95 -6.47 13.41
CA ASN A 140 -8.17 -7.89 13.13
C ASN A 140 -6.89 -8.75 13.21
N GLY A 141 -5.77 -8.19 13.64
CA GLY A 141 -4.49 -8.89 13.74
C GLY A 141 -3.73 -9.03 12.41
N ILE A 142 -4.23 -8.40 11.35
CA ILE A 142 -3.71 -8.53 9.99
C ILE A 142 -2.71 -7.42 9.70
N ASP A 143 -1.50 -7.78 9.30
CA ASP A 143 -0.48 -6.84 8.85
C ASP A 143 -0.82 -6.27 7.47
N VAL A 144 -0.37 -5.06 7.21
CA VAL A 144 -0.54 -4.42 5.91
C VAL A 144 0.80 -4.31 5.21
N ILE A 145 0.89 -4.90 4.01
CA ILE A 145 2.06 -4.85 3.16
C ILE A 145 1.79 -3.88 2.02
N GLN A 146 2.54 -2.79 1.98
CA GLN A 146 2.38 -1.74 1.00
C GLN A 146 3.18 -2.03 -0.26
N ASP A 147 2.54 -1.96 -1.41
CA ASP A 147 3.24 -1.98 -2.70
C ASP A 147 3.91 -0.64 -2.98
N ILE A 148 5.17 -0.68 -3.39
CA ILE A 148 6.01 0.50 -3.60
C ILE A 148 6.63 0.46 -4.99
N VAL A 149 6.30 1.43 -5.82
CA VAL A 149 6.90 1.62 -7.14
C VAL A 149 8.07 2.59 -7.02
N LEU A 150 9.27 2.10 -7.27
CA LEU A 150 10.51 2.89 -7.18
C LEU A 150 11.15 3.16 -8.55
N ASN A 151 10.78 2.41 -9.57
CA ASN A 151 11.44 2.46 -10.86
C ASN A 151 11.10 3.72 -11.66
N HIS A 152 9.83 4.15 -11.68
CA HIS A 152 9.35 5.15 -12.61
C HIS A 152 8.30 6.08 -12.01
N VAL A 153 7.98 7.15 -12.73
CA VAL A 153 6.86 8.08 -12.45
C VAL A 153 6.09 8.29 -13.76
N THR A 154 4.79 8.41 -13.69
CA THR A 154 3.94 8.42 -14.88
C THR A 154 3.05 9.68 -14.91
N GLY A 155 2.75 10.17 -16.09
CA GLY A 155 1.66 11.11 -16.30
C GLY A 155 2.00 12.59 -16.15
N ALA A 156 3.26 12.95 -15.99
CA ALA A 156 3.67 14.33 -16.20
C ALA A 156 3.66 14.63 -17.71
N GLY A 157 2.90 15.57 -18.12
CA GLY A 157 2.78 15.90 -19.53
C GLY A 157 1.51 16.67 -19.85
N SER A 158 1.21 16.84 -21.13
CA SER A 158 0.01 17.50 -21.57
C SER A 158 -1.24 16.84 -20.97
N GLY A 159 -2.22 17.63 -20.58
CA GLY A 159 -3.48 17.12 -20.06
C GLY A 159 -3.53 16.99 -18.55
N LEU A 160 -2.63 17.59 -17.81
CA LEU A 160 -2.71 17.67 -16.36
C LEU A 160 -3.93 18.45 -15.84
N GLY A 161 -4.60 19.17 -16.71
CA GLY A 161 -5.86 19.83 -16.42
C GLY A 161 -5.77 21.12 -15.60
N LEU A 162 -4.58 21.54 -15.24
CA LEU A 162 -4.34 22.74 -14.43
C LEU A 162 -3.46 23.75 -15.17
N GLY A 163 -3.84 24.07 -16.39
CA GLY A 163 -3.16 25.07 -17.21
C GLY A 163 -1.84 24.62 -17.83
N GLY A 164 -1.46 23.37 -17.70
CA GLY A 164 -0.33 22.77 -18.41
C GLY A 164 1.03 23.40 -18.14
N GLN A 165 1.21 24.11 -17.04
CA GLN A 165 2.44 24.85 -16.77
C GLN A 165 3.64 23.97 -16.48
N ASP A 166 3.40 22.77 -16.03
CA ASP A 166 4.43 21.79 -15.75
C ASP A 166 5.04 21.19 -17.02
N VAL A 167 4.42 21.42 -18.15
CA VAL A 167 4.69 20.64 -19.36
C VAL A 167 5.75 21.26 -20.24
N THR A 168 5.70 22.57 -20.42
CA THR A 168 6.49 23.22 -21.48
C THR A 168 7.72 23.95 -20.98
N ALA A 169 7.70 24.40 -19.75
CA ALA A 169 8.76 25.25 -19.22
C ALA A 169 10.06 24.49 -18.90
N MET A 170 10.01 23.17 -18.85
CA MET A 170 11.10 22.32 -18.35
C MET A 170 11.41 21.15 -19.28
N ASP A 171 10.93 21.18 -20.50
CA ASP A 171 11.39 20.28 -21.53
C ASP A 171 12.85 20.61 -21.86
N ASP A 172 13.68 19.60 -22.06
CA ASP A 172 15.08 19.77 -22.41
C ASP A 172 15.29 20.25 -23.86
N GLY A 173 14.20 20.58 -24.55
CA GLY A 173 14.20 21.00 -25.95
C GLY A 173 14.43 19.86 -26.94
N SER A 174 14.56 18.63 -26.47
CA SER A 174 14.60 17.44 -27.31
C SER A 174 13.21 16.93 -27.58
N THR A 175 13.09 15.99 -28.49
CA THR A 175 11.82 15.21 -28.64
C THR A 175 11.53 14.34 -27.43
N ASN A 176 12.35 14.46 -26.40
CA ASN A 176 12.26 13.66 -25.22
C ASN A 176 11.09 14.10 -24.33
N LYS A 177 10.56 13.16 -23.64
CA LYS A 177 9.28 13.16 -22.95
C LYS A 177 9.39 13.40 -21.46
N TYR A 178 10.61 13.62 -20.95
CA TYR A 178 10.85 13.79 -19.51
C TYR A 178 10.38 15.16 -19.07
N LYS A 179 9.13 15.22 -18.70
CA LYS A 179 8.47 16.45 -18.30
C LYS A 179 8.75 16.77 -16.83
N ASN A 180 8.50 18.00 -16.48
CA ASN A 180 8.63 18.47 -15.13
C ASN A 180 7.44 18.03 -14.28
N PHE A 181 7.71 17.30 -13.20
CA PHE A 181 6.70 16.85 -12.24
C PHE A 181 6.49 17.85 -11.09
N ARG A 182 7.14 18.99 -11.10
CA ARG A 182 7.11 19.95 -10.01
C ARG A 182 5.72 20.48 -9.70
N TYR A 183 4.90 20.67 -10.72
CA TYR A 183 3.55 21.19 -10.59
C TYR A 183 2.48 20.09 -10.51
N SER A 184 2.89 18.90 -10.22
CA SER A 184 1.99 17.75 -10.17
C SER A 184 0.95 17.85 -9.07
N CYS A 185 1.09 18.76 -8.12
CA CYS A 185 0.25 18.77 -6.95
C CYS A 185 -1.02 19.60 -7.09
N PHE A 186 -1.04 20.71 -7.83
CA PHE A 186 -2.08 21.69 -7.56
C PHE A 186 -2.50 22.55 -8.71
N ASP A 187 -3.26 23.54 -8.27
CA ASP A 187 -3.73 24.68 -9.02
C ASP A 187 -2.62 25.38 -9.78
N THR A 188 -3.01 26.18 -10.73
CA THR A 188 -2.11 27.12 -11.40
C THR A 188 -1.51 28.07 -10.38
N PRO A 189 -0.25 28.51 -10.57
CA PRO A 189 0.30 29.61 -9.79
C PRO A 189 -0.60 30.83 -9.88
N GLY A 190 -0.79 31.49 -8.74
CA GLY A 190 -1.48 32.78 -8.72
C GLY A 190 -0.74 33.81 -9.60
N THR A 191 -1.45 34.79 -10.14
CA THR A 191 -0.95 35.76 -11.12
C THR A 191 0.31 36.49 -10.65
N ASN A 192 0.50 36.65 -9.35
CA ASN A 192 1.66 37.31 -8.73
C ASN A 192 2.44 36.39 -7.82
N GLU A 193 2.24 35.10 -7.91
CA GLU A 193 2.92 34.15 -7.04
C GLU A 193 4.33 33.87 -7.54
N SER A 194 5.31 33.94 -6.66
CA SER A 194 6.68 33.58 -7.00
C SER A 194 6.81 32.07 -7.22
N ALA A 195 7.75 31.66 -8.05
CA ALA A 195 8.07 30.24 -8.26
C ALA A 195 8.42 29.53 -6.95
N ALA A 196 9.10 30.20 -6.03
CA ALA A 196 9.41 29.63 -4.72
C ALA A 196 8.16 29.46 -3.85
N SER A 197 7.24 30.39 -3.86
CA SER A 197 5.96 30.29 -3.15
C SER A 197 5.13 29.14 -3.72
N TYR A 198 5.04 29.05 -5.02
CA TYR A 198 4.32 27.97 -5.70
C TYR A 198 4.92 26.58 -5.39
N LEU A 199 6.25 26.46 -5.44
CA LEU A 199 6.94 25.26 -5.02
C LEU A 199 6.62 24.89 -3.58
N ASN A 200 6.62 25.86 -2.70
CA ASN A 200 6.34 25.62 -1.29
C ASN A 200 4.93 25.11 -1.04
N ARG A 201 3.95 25.45 -1.86
CA ARG A 201 2.61 24.93 -1.72
C ARG A 201 2.27 23.77 -2.65
N SER A 202 3.04 23.56 -3.71
CA SER A 202 2.67 22.59 -4.72
C SER A 202 3.25 21.21 -4.52
N GLY A 203 4.38 21.02 -3.87
CA GLY A 203 4.89 19.68 -3.73
C GLY A 203 6.12 19.59 -2.84
N ARG A 204 6.20 18.51 -2.09
CA ARG A 204 7.37 18.22 -1.26
C ARG A 204 8.53 17.66 -2.05
N PHE A 205 8.27 17.12 -3.22
CA PHE A 205 9.24 16.41 -4.03
C PHE A 205 9.15 16.85 -5.49
N PRO A 206 9.53 18.10 -5.81
CA PRO A 206 9.55 18.58 -7.19
C PRO A 206 10.59 17.83 -8.01
N LYS A 207 10.20 17.46 -9.23
CA LYS A 207 11.02 16.71 -10.18
C LYS A 207 11.04 17.43 -11.52
N ASN A 208 12.08 17.19 -12.29
CA ASN A 208 12.24 17.68 -13.64
C ASN A 208 12.90 16.61 -14.52
N TRP A 209 13.11 16.91 -15.79
CA TRP A 209 13.64 15.98 -16.77
C TRP A 209 15.01 15.39 -16.38
N THR A 210 15.85 16.11 -15.63
CA THR A 210 17.17 15.63 -15.23
C THR A 210 17.10 14.54 -14.16
N ASN A 211 15.96 14.37 -13.54
CA ASN A 211 15.74 13.34 -12.51
C ASN A 211 15.38 11.97 -13.11
N PHE A 212 15.32 11.89 -14.44
CA PHE A 212 14.92 10.67 -15.13
C PHE A 212 15.97 10.22 -16.13
N TYR A 213 16.02 8.94 -16.39
CA TYR A 213 16.90 8.31 -17.36
C TYR A 213 16.11 7.97 -18.64
N PRO A 214 16.72 7.94 -19.82
CA PRO A 214 18.03 8.50 -20.15
C PRO A 214 17.94 9.97 -20.51
N ASN A 215 18.94 10.75 -20.14
CA ASN A 215 19.13 12.12 -20.60
C ASN A 215 20.63 12.48 -20.67
N ALA A 216 20.98 13.61 -21.27
CA ALA A 216 22.36 13.99 -21.51
C ALA A 216 23.19 14.17 -20.23
N ASN A 217 22.56 14.57 -19.13
CA ASN A 217 23.22 14.77 -17.83
C ASN A 217 23.17 13.54 -16.93
N ASN A 218 22.47 12.52 -17.36
CA ASN A 218 22.20 11.34 -16.57
C ASN A 218 22.09 10.09 -17.45
N PRO A 219 23.22 9.62 -17.97
CA PRO A 219 23.25 8.58 -19.00
C PRO A 219 23.08 7.17 -18.45
N CYS A 220 22.99 7.02 -17.15
CA CYS A 220 23.14 5.72 -16.55
C CYS A 220 21.86 5.10 -16.06
N CYS A 221 21.75 3.87 -16.20
CA CYS A 221 21.15 2.95 -15.23
C CYS A 221 21.59 1.53 -15.49
N THR A 222 21.66 0.74 -14.42
CA THR A 222 22.06 -0.67 -14.47
C THR A 222 20.91 -1.52 -14.97
N ASN A 223 20.04 -1.34 -15.70
CA ASN A 223 18.93 -2.06 -16.33
C ASN A 223 17.70 -1.14 -16.52
N PRO A 224 17.85 -0.06 -17.25
CA PRO A 224 16.71 0.80 -17.48
C PRO A 224 15.67 0.04 -18.30
N VAL A 225 14.46 0.02 -17.81
CA VAL A 225 13.33 -0.29 -18.66
C VAL A 225 12.85 1.04 -19.26
N ASN A 226 13.36 1.34 -20.40
CA ASN A 226 12.84 2.44 -21.20
C ASN A 226 11.52 2.00 -21.85
N SER A 227 10.52 1.82 -21.01
CA SER A 227 9.19 1.44 -21.48
C SER A 227 8.31 2.68 -21.58
N PRO A 228 7.81 3.03 -22.76
CA PRO A 228 6.84 4.09 -22.90
C PRO A 228 5.52 3.80 -22.20
N TYR A 229 5.30 2.56 -21.77
CA TYR A 229 4.08 2.13 -21.07
C TYR A 229 4.12 2.42 -19.58
N TRP A 230 5.32 2.42 -18.96
CA TRP A 230 5.46 2.60 -17.52
C TRP A 230 5.70 4.06 -17.14
N GLY A 231 6.33 4.81 -18.00
CA GLY A 231 6.77 6.18 -17.75
C GLY A 231 8.29 6.29 -17.67
N PRO A 232 8.81 7.50 -17.46
CA PRO A 232 10.25 7.70 -17.37
C PRO A 232 10.83 7.08 -16.10
N ASP A 233 11.92 6.34 -16.25
CA ASP A 233 12.66 5.72 -15.17
C ASP A 233 13.35 6.77 -14.30
N ILE A 234 13.31 6.58 -12.99
CA ILE A 234 13.96 7.46 -12.03
C ILE A 234 15.48 7.23 -12.07
N SER A 235 16.25 8.29 -12.16
CA SER A 235 17.68 8.22 -12.09
C SER A 235 18.21 8.44 -10.69
N TYR A 236 18.67 7.39 -10.07
CA TYR A 236 19.27 7.39 -8.73
C TYR A 236 20.77 7.65 -8.73
N GLU A 237 21.41 7.48 -9.85
CA GLU A 237 22.86 7.65 -10.02
C GLU A 237 23.24 9.01 -10.61
N ALA A 238 22.29 9.94 -10.56
CA ALA A 238 22.46 11.24 -11.11
C ALA A 238 23.56 12.03 -10.43
N ASN A 239 24.48 12.54 -11.23
CA ASN A 239 25.43 13.53 -10.80
C ASN A 239 24.75 14.88 -10.54
N ALA A 240 25.47 15.81 -9.94
CA ALA A 240 24.95 17.10 -9.58
C ALA A 240 24.15 17.77 -10.72
N PHE A 241 22.91 18.04 -10.43
CA PHE A 241 22.02 18.73 -11.35
C PHE A 241 22.30 20.21 -11.24
N GLY A 242 23.08 20.67 -12.01
CA GLY A 242 23.30 22.04 -11.73
C GLY A 242 22.69 22.94 -12.61
N ALA A 243 22.55 22.60 -13.55
CA ALA A 243 22.76 23.90 -14.01
C ALA A 243 21.98 24.34 -15.17
N SER A 244 21.71 23.62 -16.04
CA SER A 244 21.07 24.16 -17.23
C SER A 244 19.54 24.03 -17.17
N GLY A 245 18.88 25.12 -17.16
CA GLY A 245 17.43 25.21 -17.35
C GLY A 245 16.56 24.98 -16.09
N ASN A 246 17.14 24.41 -15.03
CA ASN A 246 16.41 24.09 -13.81
C ASN A 246 16.71 24.98 -12.61
N ALA A 247 17.68 25.84 -12.71
CA ALA A 247 18.11 26.70 -11.62
C ALA A 247 17.00 27.53 -10.99
N THR A 248 16.03 27.93 -11.78
CA THR A 248 14.87 28.68 -11.30
C THR A 248 13.93 27.85 -10.43
N TYR A 249 13.84 26.54 -10.69
CA TYR A 249 12.86 25.70 -10.05
C TYR A 249 13.45 24.72 -9.05
N ASN A 250 14.69 24.31 -9.25
CA ASN A 250 15.41 23.39 -8.40
C ASN A 250 16.84 23.87 -8.14
N PRO A 251 17.02 25.05 -7.56
CA PRO A 251 18.35 25.64 -7.42
C PRO A 251 19.25 24.88 -6.43
N THR A 252 18.70 23.99 -5.65
CA THR A 252 19.34 23.27 -4.54
C THR A 252 19.45 21.77 -4.77
N GLN A 253 19.15 21.25 -5.96
CA GLN A 253 19.31 19.82 -6.21
C GLN A 253 20.77 19.40 -6.12
N THR A 254 21.01 18.34 -5.35
CA THR A 254 22.32 17.70 -5.18
C THR A 254 22.43 16.44 -6.05
N SER A 255 23.61 15.85 -6.12
CA SER A 255 23.83 14.58 -6.83
C SER A 255 23.01 13.40 -6.31
N ASN A 256 22.57 13.47 -5.04
CA ASN A 256 21.77 12.43 -4.42
C ASN A 256 20.28 12.81 -4.31
N TYR A 257 19.88 13.87 -4.98
CA TYR A 257 18.55 14.45 -4.81
C TYR A 257 17.41 13.41 -4.90
N MET A 258 17.38 12.61 -5.94
CA MET A 258 16.32 11.60 -6.12
C MET A 258 16.37 10.54 -5.03
N ARG A 259 17.55 10.01 -4.72
CA ARG A 259 17.72 8.98 -3.70
C ARG A 259 17.30 9.46 -2.32
N ASP A 260 17.75 10.65 -1.93
CA ASP A 260 17.46 11.22 -0.61
C ASP A 260 15.97 11.54 -0.45
N ASN A 261 15.35 12.12 -1.48
CA ASN A 261 13.93 12.44 -1.41
C ASN A 261 13.03 11.21 -1.47
N MET A 262 13.37 10.19 -2.26
CA MET A 262 12.62 8.92 -2.27
C MET A 262 12.75 8.18 -0.94
N ARG A 263 13.95 8.19 -0.32
CA ARG A 263 14.14 7.65 1.04
C ARG A 263 13.27 8.37 2.06
N ASN A 264 13.30 9.69 2.05
CA ASN A 264 12.50 10.52 2.95
C ASN A 264 10.99 10.29 2.73
N TRP A 265 10.58 10.17 1.48
CA TRP A 265 9.20 9.83 1.15
C TRP A 265 8.81 8.45 1.71
N MET A 266 9.61 7.42 1.55
CA MET A 266 9.30 6.09 2.09
C MET A 266 9.15 6.10 3.61
N ILE A 267 10.03 6.83 4.31
CA ILE A 267 9.94 7.01 5.77
C ILE A 267 8.63 7.72 6.13
N TRP A 268 8.33 8.83 5.45
CA TRP A 268 7.09 9.57 5.64
C TRP A 268 5.86 8.70 5.37
N TYR A 269 5.88 7.95 4.29
CA TYR A 269 4.77 7.12 3.86
C TYR A 269 4.44 6.03 4.90
N LYS A 270 5.45 5.34 5.40
CA LYS A 270 5.26 4.38 6.47
C LYS A 270 4.69 5.03 7.73
N LYS A 271 5.23 6.16 8.14
CA LYS A 271 4.75 6.91 9.32
C LYS A 271 3.30 7.35 9.17
N GLN A 272 2.93 7.88 8.01
CA GLN A 272 1.56 8.36 7.75
C GLN A 272 0.56 7.22 7.73
N VAL A 273 0.86 6.14 7.02
CA VAL A 273 -0.08 5.04 6.78
C VAL A 273 -0.02 4.00 7.88
N GLY A 274 1.13 3.78 8.48
CA GLY A 274 1.33 2.79 9.54
C GLY A 274 1.33 1.35 9.02
N TRP A 275 1.74 1.12 7.76
CA TRP A 275 1.89 -0.22 7.21
C TRP A 275 3.05 -1.00 7.86
N ASP A 276 3.02 -2.34 7.76
CA ASP A 276 3.91 -3.24 8.50
C ASP A 276 5.01 -3.84 7.62
N GLY A 277 4.84 -3.83 6.31
CA GLY A 277 5.79 -4.38 5.37
C GLY A 277 5.71 -3.76 4.00
N VAL A 278 6.62 -4.14 3.10
CA VAL A 278 6.68 -3.64 1.72
C VAL A 278 6.80 -4.76 0.70
N ARG A 279 6.17 -4.55 -0.44
CA ARG A 279 6.52 -5.19 -1.71
C ARG A 279 7.15 -4.13 -2.60
N LEU A 280 8.36 -4.35 -3.03
CA LEU A 280 9.06 -3.48 -3.97
C LEU A 280 8.81 -3.97 -5.39
N ASP A 281 8.18 -3.10 -6.18
CA ASP A 281 7.87 -3.35 -7.58
C ASP A 281 9.12 -3.33 -8.44
N ALA A 282 9.19 -4.23 -9.42
CA ALA A 282 10.15 -4.20 -10.53
C ALA A 282 11.62 -4.00 -10.13
N VAL A 283 12.08 -4.63 -9.05
CA VAL A 283 13.43 -4.42 -8.47
C VAL A 283 14.58 -4.82 -9.40
N LYS A 284 14.29 -5.46 -10.52
CA LYS A 284 15.23 -5.77 -11.60
C LYS A 284 15.66 -4.51 -12.38
N HIS A 285 14.87 -3.45 -12.34
CA HIS A 285 14.93 -2.33 -13.26
C HIS A 285 15.56 -1.07 -12.68
N PHE A 286 15.93 -1.08 -11.40
CA PHE A 286 16.69 -0.01 -10.77
C PHE A 286 17.83 -0.56 -9.91
N PRO A 287 18.85 0.26 -9.54
CA PRO A 287 20.04 -0.23 -8.86
C PRO A 287 19.72 -0.90 -7.51
N THR A 288 20.26 -2.09 -7.30
CA THR A 288 20.04 -2.90 -6.09
C THR A 288 20.48 -2.19 -4.81
N TYR A 289 21.53 -1.37 -4.85
CA TYR A 289 21.98 -0.60 -3.69
C TYR A 289 20.94 0.44 -3.23
N VAL A 290 20.08 0.90 -4.12
CA VAL A 290 18.95 1.79 -3.78
C VAL A 290 17.91 1.05 -2.96
N ALA A 291 17.56 -0.16 -3.38
CA ALA A 291 16.66 -1.01 -2.61
C ALA A 291 17.24 -1.32 -1.21
N GLU A 292 18.54 -1.65 -1.14
CA GLU A 292 19.22 -1.92 0.13
C GLU A 292 19.20 -0.69 1.05
N ASP A 293 19.56 0.49 0.54
CA ASP A 293 19.58 1.74 1.28
C ASP A 293 18.19 2.08 1.85
N PHE A 294 17.15 1.96 1.03
CA PHE A 294 15.79 2.27 1.46
C PHE A 294 15.27 1.28 2.49
N LEU A 295 15.49 -0.01 2.26
CA LEU A 295 15.14 -1.05 3.21
C LEU A 295 15.86 -0.87 4.55
N TRP A 296 17.15 -0.53 4.51
CA TRP A 296 17.90 -0.25 5.73
C TRP A 296 17.31 0.92 6.51
N ASN A 297 16.99 2.01 5.82
CA ASN A 297 16.47 3.22 6.45
C ASN A 297 15.09 3.03 7.07
N ILE A 298 14.20 2.29 6.42
CA ILE A 298 12.87 2.02 6.97
C ILE A 298 12.87 0.92 8.05
N GLN A 299 13.90 0.08 8.10
CA GLN A 299 14.04 -0.96 9.11
C GLN A 299 14.89 -0.51 10.31
N PHE A 300 15.97 0.20 10.09
CA PHE A 300 16.99 0.42 11.09
C PHE A 300 17.45 1.88 11.24
N GLY A 301 17.38 2.67 10.20
CA GLY A 301 17.99 4.00 10.13
C GLY A 301 17.09 5.15 10.53
N SER A 302 15.79 4.97 10.54
CA SER A 302 14.85 6.03 10.90
C SER A 302 14.67 6.11 12.41
N LEU A 303 14.34 7.30 12.92
CA LEU A 303 13.92 7.52 14.31
C LEU A 303 12.76 6.62 14.77
N TRP A 304 12.19 5.94 13.85
CA TRP A 304 11.08 5.05 13.96
C TRP A 304 11.44 3.62 14.34
N ALA A 305 12.54 3.14 13.85
CA ALA A 305 13.09 1.87 14.27
C ALA A 305 13.81 2.07 15.59
N ASN A 306 13.13 1.99 16.70
CA ASN A 306 13.74 1.95 18.04
C ASN A 306 14.67 0.73 18.20
N GLY A 307 15.71 0.64 17.40
CA GLY A 307 16.70 -0.44 17.44
C GLY A 307 16.61 -1.49 16.33
N GLY A 308 15.81 -1.26 15.31
CA GLY A 308 15.65 -2.17 14.17
C GLY A 308 14.43 -3.10 14.30
N GLU A 309 13.53 -3.01 13.34
CA GLU A 309 12.43 -3.95 13.17
C GLU A 309 12.78 -4.95 12.08
N ASP A 310 12.60 -6.25 12.35
CA ASP A 310 12.52 -7.24 11.28
C ASP A 310 11.16 -7.08 10.58
N MET A 311 11.16 -6.28 9.53
CA MET A 311 9.97 -5.95 8.77
C MET A 311 9.82 -6.91 7.60
N TYR A 312 8.58 -7.30 7.27
CA TYR A 312 8.32 -8.02 6.03
C TYR A 312 8.74 -7.16 4.83
N ALA A 313 9.57 -7.73 3.97
CA ALA A 313 9.93 -7.08 2.72
C ALA A 313 10.15 -8.13 1.62
N VAL A 314 9.57 -7.87 0.45
CA VAL A 314 9.72 -8.71 -0.74
C VAL A 314 9.97 -7.84 -1.97
N GLY A 315 10.93 -8.25 -2.80
CA GLY A 315 11.18 -7.64 -4.10
C GLY A 315 10.61 -8.51 -5.22
N GLU A 316 10.01 -7.86 -6.21
CA GLU A 316 9.61 -8.53 -7.42
C GLU A 316 10.77 -8.56 -8.41
N TRP A 317 11.36 -9.73 -8.55
CA TRP A 317 12.35 -10.03 -9.57
C TRP A 317 11.88 -11.23 -10.40
N VAL A 318 11.51 -11.01 -11.64
CA VAL A 318 11.15 -12.09 -12.56
C VAL A 318 12.44 -12.72 -13.10
N GLY A 319 12.75 -13.92 -12.62
CA GLY A 319 14.01 -14.60 -12.97
C GLY A 319 14.11 -16.00 -12.39
N GLY A 320 15.22 -16.67 -12.67
CA GLY A 320 15.54 -17.97 -12.13
C GLY A 320 16.06 -17.93 -10.69
N THR A 321 16.06 -19.08 -10.03
CA THR A 321 16.45 -19.24 -8.62
C THR A 321 17.80 -18.60 -8.27
N THR A 322 18.80 -18.75 -9.15
CA THR A 322 20.13 -18.16 -8.94
C THR A 322 20.10 -16.64 -8.95
N GLU A 323 19.32 -16.02 -9.83
CA GLU A 323 19.18 -14.57 -9.90
C GLU A 323 18.46 -14.02 -8.66
N LEU A 324 17.43 -14.73 -8.21
CA LEU A 324 16.68 -14.40 -7.01
C LEU A 324 17.57 -14.43 -5.76
N ASP A 325 18.34 -15.52 -5.58
CA ASP A 325 19.28 -15.66 -4.46
C ASP A 325 20.40 -14.59 -4.50
N ALA A 326 20.86 -14.24 -5.70
CA ALA A 326 21.86 -13.17 -5.89
C ALA A 326 21.29 -11.82 -5.46
N TRP A 327 20.06 -11.48 -5.86
CA TRP A 327 19.45 -10.22 -5.44
C TRP A 327 19.24 -10.15 -3.93
N VAL A 328 18.73 -11.23 -3.31
CA VAL A 328 18.55 -11.32 -1.85
C VAL A 328 19.89 -11.10 -1.13
N SER A 329 20.96 -11.67 -1.64
CA SER A 329 22.31 -11.47 -1.10
C SER A 329 22.76 -10.00 -1.25
N ASN A 330 22.53 -9.39 -2.41
CA ASN A 330 22.95 -8.03 -2.71
C ASN A 330 22.20 -6.97 -1.87
N VAL A 331 20.96 -7.23 -1.48
CA VAL A 331 20.26 -6.39 -0.50
C VAL A 331 20.54 -6.80 0.95
N GLN A 332 21.64 -7.51 1.19
CA GLN A 332 22.07 -7.97 2.52
C GLN A 332 20.98 -8.76 3.28
N SER A 333 20.20 -9.53 2.56
CA SER A 333 19.05 -10.28 3.11
C SER A 333 18.03 -9.41 3.84
N ARG A 334 17.90 -8.13 3.50
CA ARG A 334 16.87 -7.24 4.08
C ARG A 334 15.48 -7.49 3.51
N ALA A 335 15.41 -8.07 2.32
CA ALA A 335 14.19 -8.51 1.67
C ALA A 335 14.36 -9.91 1.08
N GLY A 336 13.25 -10.61 0.89
CA GLY A 336 13.17 -11.79 0.05
C GLY A 336 12.70 -11.44 -1.36
N THR A 337 12.43 -12.48 -2.15
CA THR A 337 11.81 -12.35 -3.47
C THR A 337 10.60 -13.27 -3.59
N PHE A 338 9.69 -12.93 -4.49
CA PHE A 338 8.74 -13.92 -4.99
C PHE A 338 9.50 -15.07 -5.63
N ASP A 339 9.15 -16.31 -5.27
CA ASP A 339 9.85 -17.50 -5.77
C ASP A 339 9.35 -17.90 -7.15
N PHE A 340 9.75 -17.12 -8.17
CA PHE A 340 9.44 -17.42 -9.56
C PHE A 340 10.03 -18.75 -10.04
N GLY A 341 11.15 -19.18 -9.47
CA GLY A 341 11.78 -20.47 -9.77
C GLY A 341 10.85 -21.63 -9.40
N LEU A 342 10.41 -21.68 -8.15
CA LEU A 342 9.43 -22.67 -7.67
C LEU A 342 8.08 -22.50 -8.39
N ARG A 343 7.60 -21.27 -8.51
CA ARG A 343 6.31 -20.97 -9.16
C ARG A 343 6.23 -21.52 -10.57
N ASN A 344 7.25 -21.31 -11.39
CA ASN A 344 7.24 -21.79 -12.77
C ASN A 344 7.30 -23.31 -12.84
N ALA A 345 8.00 -23.97 -11.91
CA ALA A 345 8.01 -25.41 -11.82
C ALA A 345 6.63 -25.96 -11.46
N ILE A 346 5.99 -25.45 -10.39
CA ILE A 346 4.67 -25.95 -9.95
C ILE A 346 3.53 -25.63 -10.92
N ALA A 347 3.64 -24.56 -11.73
CA ALA A 347 2.69 -24.32 -12.82
C ALA A 347 2.71 -25.48 -13.85
N GLY A 348 3.87 -26.12 -14.01
CA GLY A 348 4.01 -27.34 -14.83
C GLY A 348 3.20 -28.54 -14.32
N ILE A 349 2.87 -28.58 -13.02
CA ILE A 349 1.99 -29.62 -12.46
C ILE A 349 0.59 -29.54 -13.08
N VAL A 350 0.07 -28.32 -13.19
CA VAL A 350 -1.26 -28.09 -13.77
C VAL A 350 -1.23 -28.30 -15.29
N SER A 351 -0.30 -27.65 -15.99
CA SER A 351 -0.21 -27.75 -17.47
C SER A 351 0.25 -29.14 -17.95
N GLY A 352 1.00 -29.85 -17.15
CA GLY A 352 1.49 -31.20 -17.43
C GLY A 352 0.43 -32.30 -17.35
N ASN A 353 -0.70 -31.98 -16.75
CA ASN A 353 -1.88 -32.87 -16.71
C ASN A 353 -1.59 -34.25 -16.15
N GLY A 354 -0.80 -34.35 -15.07
CA GLY A 354 -0.35 -35.60 -14.46
C GLY A 354 0.94 -36.18 -15.04
N GLY A 355 1.59 -35.48 -15.94
CA GLY A 355 2.88 -35.87 -16.50
C GLY A 355 4.08 -35.11 -15.90
N PHE A 356 3.88 -34.31 -14.89
CA PHE A 356 4.96 -33.59 -14.18
C PHE A 356 5.60 -34.49 -13.11
N ASP A 357 6.91 -34.47 -13.01
CA ASP A 357 7.63 -35.19 -11.95
C ASP A 357 7.65 -34.39 -10.66
N LEU A 358 6.70 -34.67 -9.74
CA LEU A 358 6.59 -34.03 -8.43
C LEU A 358 7.87 -34.19 -7.59
N GLY A 359 8.64 -35.26 -7.80
CA GLY A 359 9.91 -35.49 -7.10
C GLY A 359 10.96 -34.41 -7.37
N THR A 360 10.81 -33.62 -8.44
CA THR A 360 11.74 -32.54 -8.79
C THR A 360 11.48 -31.22 -8.08
N VAL A 361 10.28 -31.02 -7.52
CA VAL A 361 9.85 -29.75 -6.87
C VAL A 361 10.86 -29.21 -5.86
N PRO A 362 11.45 -30.02 -4.95
CA PRO A 362 12.41 -29.50 -3.98
C PRO A 362 13.66 -28.86 -4.58
N SER A 363 14.03 -29.23 -5.83
CA SER A 363 15.21 -28.70 -6.51
C SER A 363 15.03 -27.28 -7.05
N TYR A 364 13.79 -26.81 -7.17
CA TYR A 364 13.47 -25.47 -7.70
C TYR A 364 13.39 -24.39 -6.63
N GLN A 365 13.50 -24.74 -5.35
CA GLN A 365 13.45 -23.79 -4.26
C GLN A 365 14.76 -22.98 -4.16
N GLN A 366 14.62 -21.71 -3.78
CA GLN A 366 15.77 -20.85 -3.45
C GLN A 366 16.58 -21.40 -2.26
N GLN A 367 17.86 -21.04 -2.20
CA GLN A 367 18.73 -21.41 -1.06
C GLN A 367 18.32 -20.69 0.22
N ASN A 368 18.01 -19.37 0.14
CA ASN A 368 17.51 -18.59 1.27
C ASN A 368 15.99 -18.73 1.42
N ARG A 369 15.55 -19.93 1.79
CA ARG A 369 14.15 -20.31 1.86
C ARG A 369 13.32 -19.50 2.84
N TYR A 370 13.91 -19.01 3.91
CA TYR A 370 13.18 -18.30 4.96
C TYR A 370 12.68 -16.92 4.53
N LYS A 371 13.29 -16.35 3.52
CA LYS A 371 12.94 -15.02 2.97
C LYS A 371 12.20 -15.08 1.64
N THR A 372 11.91 -16.25 1.15
CA THR A 372 11.15 -16.44 -0.09
C THR A 372 9.66 -16.20 0.13
N VAL A 373 8.99 -15.84 -0.94
CA VAL A 373 7.53 -15.74 -1.01
C VAL A 373 7.05 -16.71 -2.08
N PRO A 374 6.80 -17.99 -1.70
CA PRO A 374 6.21 -18.95 -2.61
C PRO A 374 4.78 -18.51 -2.98
N PHE A 375 4.42 -18.62 -4.24
CA PHE A 375 3.11 -18.20 -4.76
C PHE A 375 2.69 -19.02 -5.98
N VAL A 376 1.41 -18.95 -6.34
CA VAL A 376 0.84 -19.62 -7.51
C VAL A 376 0.52 -18.58 -8.58
N ASN A 377 -0.40 -17.68 -8.31
CA ASN A 377 -0.78 -16.56 -9.16
C ASN A 377 -0.56 -15.22 -8.47
N ASN A 378 -0.43 -14.19 -9.27
CA ASN A 378 -0.54 -12.80 -8.89
C ASN A 378 -1.25 -12.01 -10.00
N HIS A 379 -1.40 -10.71 -9.84
CA HIS A 379 -2.08 -9.86 -10.82
C HIS A 379 -1.38 -9.79 -12.20
N ASP A 380 -0.10 -10.15 -12.30
CA ASP A 380 0.66 -10.15 -13.54
C ASP A 380 0.77 -11.54 -14.19
N THR A 381 0.62 -12.59 -13.42
CA THR A 381 0.54 -13.95 -13.94
C THR A 381 -0.90 -14.43 -14.19
N PHE A 382 -1.89 -13.60 -13.91
CA PHE A 382 -3.31 -13.91 -14.06
C PHE A 382 -4.00 -12.70 -14.68
N ARG A 383 -3.98 -12.64 -16.02
CA ARG A 383 -4.48 -11.50 -16.78
C ARG A 383 -5.58 -11.90 -17.74
N PRO A 384 -6.84 -11.68 -17.38
CA PRO A 384 -7.95 -11.92 -18.29
C PRO A 384 -7.98 -10.88 -19.41
N GLU A 385 -8.23 -11.34 -20.63
CA GLU A 385 -8.41 -10.52 -21.81
C GLU A 385 -9.82 -9.91 -21.86
N LYS A 386 -9.93 -8.67 -22.33
CA LYS A 386 -11.21 -7.98 -22.52
C LYS A 386 -11.40 -7.54 -23.96
N ASP A 387 -12.66 -7.58 -24.43
CA ASP A 387 -13.06 -6.95 -25.67
C ASP A 387 -13.16 -5.42 -25.55
N ALA A 388 -13.46 -4.74 -26.65
CA ALA A 388 -13.63 -3.29 -26.70
C ALA A 388 -14.79 -2.77 -25.82
N ASN A 389 -15.71 -3.62 -25.42
CA ASN A 389 -16.83 -3.29 -24.54
C ASN A 389 -16.55 -3.59 -23.07
N GLY A 390 -15.35 -4.11 -22.76
CA GLY A 390 -14.94 -4.48 -21.41
C GLY A 390 -15.39 -5.87 -20.96
N ASN A 391 -15.93 -6.71 -21.84
CA ASN A 391 -16.29 -8.07 -21.52
C ASN A 391 -15.07 -8.98 -21.55
N TYR A 392 -15.00 -9.93 -20.62
CA TYR A 392 -13.92 -10.92 -20.61
C TYR A 392 -14.12 -11.94 -21.73
N ILE A 393 -13.09 -12.13 -22.56
CA ILE A 393 -13.11 -12.99 -23.74
C ILE A 393 -12.07 -14.11 -23.71
N GLY A 394 -11.18 -14.11 -22.74
CA GLY A 394 -10.12 -15.12 -22.63
C GLY A 394 -9.00 -14.66 -21.69
N TRP A 395 -7.79 -15.06 -22.03
CA TRP A 395 -6.57 -14.74 -21.31
C TRP A 395 -5.61 -13.90 -22.15
N ASP A 396 -5.12 -12.83 -21.61
CA ASP A 396 -4.09 -11.97 -22.21
C ASP A 396 -2.69 -12.56 -21.99
N SER A 397 -2.48 -13.75 -22.54
CA SER A 397 -1.24 -14.51 -22.37
C SER A 397 0.01 -13.76 -22.91
N GLY A 398 -0.19 -12.81 -23.82
CA GLY A 398 0.90 -11.98 -24.34
C GLY A 398 1.43 -10.96 -23.33
N ASN A 399 0.65 -10.63 -22.32
CA ASN A 399 1.00 -9.68 -21.26
C ASN A 399 1.13 -10.34 -19.88
N GLU A 400 0.96 -11.64 -19.75
CA GLU A 400 1.27 -12.38 -18.53
C GLU A 400 2.79 -12.50 -18.36
N LEU A 401 3.29 -12.23 -17.17
CA LEU A 401 4.72 -12.45 -16.85
C LEU A 401 5.12 -13.93 -16.83
N ALA A 402 4.16 -14.82 -16.61
CA ALA A 402 4.28 -16.26 -16.69
C ALA A 402 2.89 -16.87 -16.86
N PRO A 403 2.76 -18.07 -17.46
CA PRO A 403 1.46 -18.71 -17.68
C PRO A 403 0.65 -18.80 -16.38
N HIS A 404 -0.61 -18.42 -16.41
CA HIS A 404 -1.48 -18.50 -15.24
C HIS A 404 -1.78 -19.94 -14.83
N VAL A 405 -2.17 -20.13 -13.58
CA VAL A 405 -2.76 -21.38 -13.10
C VAL A 405 -4.27 -21.14 -12.98
N GLU A 406 -5.05 -21.90 -13.75
CA GLU A 406 -6.50 -21.76 -13.79
C GLU A 406 -7.14 -22.05 -12.42
N PRO A 407 -7.90 -21.10 -11.82
CA PRO A 407 -8.47 -21.30 -10.48
C PRO A 407 -9.47 -22.45 -10.38
N ASN A 408 -10.04 -22.87 -11.49
CA ASN A 408 -11.00 -23.96 -11.53
C ASN A 408 -10.36 -25.32 -11.85
N ASP A 409 -9.05 -25.39 -12.10
CA ASP A 409 -8.37 -26.67 -12.28
C ASP A 409 -8.26 -27.43 -10.96
N GLY A 410 -8.50 -28.73 -10.99
CA GLY A 410 -8.41 -29.56 -9.79
C GLY A 410 -7.02 -29.61 -9.15
N ARG A 411 -5.96 -29.42 -9.94
CA ARG A 411 -4.57 -29.39 -9.48
C ARG A 411 -4.17 -28.08 -8.83
N LYS A 412 -5.01 -27.06 -8.88
CA LYS A 412 -4.83 -25.84 -8.10
C LYS A 412 -4.60 -26.14 -6.62
N SER A 413 -5.35 -27.08 -6.05
CA SER A 413 -5.18 -27.48 -4.65
C SER A 413 -3.81 -28.08 -4.38
N VAL A 414 -3.27 -28.86 -5.34
CA VAL A 414 -1.94 -29.47 -5.24
C VAL A 414 -0.85 -28.40 -5.14
N VAL A 415 -0.86 -27.42 -6.06
CA VAL A 415 0.16 -26.37 -6.07
C VAL A 415 0.06 -25.46 -4.84
N HIS A 416 -1.15 -25.19 -4.35
CA HIS A 416 -1.33 -24.44 -3.12
C HIS A 416 -0.91 -25.22 -1.86
N ALA A 417 -1.14 -26.52 -1.82
CA ALA A 417 -0.63 -27.38 -0.73
C ALA A 417 0.91 -27.35 -0.68
N ILE A 418 1.58 -27.32 -1.84
CA ILE A 418 3.03 -27.20 -1.93
C ILE A 418 3.51 -25.87 -1.37
N ILE A 419 2.97 -24.73 -1.86
CA ILE A 419 3.45 -23.41 -1.41
C ILE A 419 3.22 -23.16 0.07
N LEU A 420 2.17 -23.76 0.64
CA LEU A 420 1.89 -23.67 2.08
C LEU A 420 2.78 -24.59 2.91
N ALA A 421 3.30 -25.68 2.34
CA ALA A 421 4.15 -26.64 3.06
C ALA A 421 5.64 -26.27 3.05
N VAL A 422 6.13 -25.60 2.02
CA VAL A 422 7.55 -25.18 1.90
C VAL A 422 7.91 -24.05 2.85
N ASP A 423 9.20 -23.74 2.95
CA ASP A 423 9.66 -22.57 3.69
C ASP A 423 9.33 -21.28 2.95
N GLY A 424 9.17 -20.20 3.70
CA GLY A 424 8.84 -18.88 3.19
C GLY A 424 7.44 -18.41 3.61
N ALA A 425 7.08 -17.21 3.22
CA ALA A 425 5.76 -16.61 3.47
C ALA A 425 4.86 -16.83 2.24
N PRO A 426 3.94 -17.81 2.27
CA PRO A 426 3.12 -18.10 1.11
C PRO A 426 2.20 -16.93 0.78
N GLN A 427 2.22 -16.49 -0.48
CA GLN A 427 1.30 -15.50 -1.00
C GLN A 427 0.14 -16.20 -1.70
N ILE A 428 -1.08 -15.83 -1.32
CA ILE A 428 -2.31 -16.27 -1.94
C ILE A 428 -2.88 -15.11 -2.75
N PHE A 429 -3.21 -15.38 -4.00
CA PHE A 429 -3.85 -14.39 -4.86
C PHE A 429 -5.35 -14.30 -4.52
N PHE A 430 -5.94 -13.09 -4.61
CA PHE A 430 -7.34 -12.86 -4.24
C PHE A 430 -8.29 -13.81 -4.97
N GLU A 431 -8.10 -13.96 -6.27
CA GLU A 431 -8.96 -14.82 -7.11
C GLU A 431 -8.67 -16.31 -6.97
N ASP A 432 -7.56 -16.69 -6.34
CA ASP A 432 -7.31 -18.06 -5.93
C ASP A 432 -8.03 -18.46 -4.65
N LEU A 433 -8.31 -17.48 -3.79
CA LEU A 433 -9.04 -17.69 -2.54
C LEU A 433 -10.55 -17.53 -2.73
N PHE A 434 -10.96 -16.42 -3.35
CA PHE A 434 -12.36 -16.08 -3.55
C PHE A 434 -12.82 -16.40 -4.97
N ASN A 435 -13.95 -17.10 -5.07
CA ASN A 435 -14.60 -17.30 -6.34
C ASN A 435 -15.41 -16.06 -6.72
N ILE A 436 -14.81 -15.17 -7.48
CA ILE A 436 -15.46 -13.96 -7.98
C ILE A 436 -16.21 -14.16 -9.30
N GLY A 437 -16.40 -15.41 -9.71
CA GLY A 437 -17.05 -15.81 -10.97
C GLY A 437 -16.03 -16.10 -12.08
N TYR A 438 -16.44 -16.94 -13.00
CA TYR A 438 -15.65 -17.24 -14.19
C TYR A 438 -15.67 -16.06 -15.17
N LEU A 439 -14.78 -16.04 -16.14
CA LEU A 439 -14.48 -14.93 -17.06
C LEU A 439 -15.62 -13.94 -17.35
N SER A 440 -16.81 -14.41 -17.64
CA SER A 440 -17.98 -13.57 -17.96
C SER A 440 -18.70 -12.98 -16.74
N ASN A 441 -18.43 -13.49 -15.52
CA ASN A 441 -19.18 -13.16 -14.31
C ASN A 441 -18.31 -12.55 -13.19
N ARG A 442 -17.06 -12.20 -13.48
CA ARG A 442 -16.09 -11.76 -12.45
C ARG A 442 -16.54 -10.58 -11.60
N PHE A 443 -17.44 -9.75 -12.10
CA PHE A 443 -17.95 -8.57 -11.41
C PHE A 443 -19.48 -8.58 -11.24
N SER A 444 -20.10 -9.78 -11.30
CA SER A 444 -21.53 -9.92 -11.10
C SER A 444 -21.95 -9.74 -9.64
N HIS A 445 -21.01 -9.80 -8.70
CA HIS A 445 -21.30 -9.65 -7.28
C HIS A 445 -21.60 -8.19 -6.96
N SER A 446 -22.73 -7.97 -6.30
CA SER A 446 -23.08 -6.67 -5.74
C SER A 446 -22.24 -6.38 -4.49
N PRO A 447 -22.17 -5.13 -4.01
CA PRO A 447 -21.49 -4.80 -2.75
C PRO A 447 -21.96 -5.60 -1.55
N SER A 448 -23.22 -5.96 -1.50
CA SER A 448 -23.79 -6.82 -0.45
C SER A 448 -23.28 -8.26 -0.52
N ASP A 449 -22.89 -8.73 -1.70
CA ASP A 449 -22.35 -10.07 -1.90
C ASP A 449 -20.84 -10.14 -1.65
N VAL A 450 -20.17 -9.02 -1.65
CA VAL A 450 -18.72 -8.93 -1.61
C VAL A 450 -18.15 -9.47 -0.31
N ALA A 451 -18.76 -9.15 0.83
CA ALA A 451 -18.40 -9.72 2.12
C ALA A 451 -18.74 -11.23 2.21
N GLN A 452 -19.56 -11.72 1.31
CA GLN A 452 -20.05 -13.09 1.24
C GLN A 452 -19.50 -13.86 0.02
N LEU A 453 -18.54 -13.32 -0.70
CA LEU A 453 -17.93 -14.01 -1.84
C LEU A 453 -17.64 -15.47 -1.49
N PRO A 454 -18.04 -16.45 -2.32
CA PRO A 454 -17.74 -17.85 -2.10
C PRO A 454 -16.23 -18.06 -2.03
N ILE A 455 -15.79 -18.87 -1.09
CA ILE A 455 -14.39 -19.31 -0.98
C ILE A 455 -14.29 -20.69 -1.64
N TYR A 456 -13.17 -20.96 -2.28
CA TYR A 456 -12.83 -22.30 -2.70
C TYR A 456 -12.60 -23.17 -1.48
N SER A 457 -13.38 -24.24 -1.31
CA SER A 457 -13.36 -25.07 -0.10
C SER A 457 -12.00 -25.70 0.19
N ASP A 458 -11.23 -25.98 -0.84
CA ASP A 458 -9.88 -26.51 -0.72
C ASP A 458 -8.92 -25.47 -0.13
N MET A 459 -9.07 -24.23 -0.56
CA MET A 459 -8.27 -23.13 -0.05
C MET A 459 -8.59 -22.87 1.43
N GLU A 460 -9.86 -22.85 1.80
CA GLU A 460 -10.28 -22.71 3.18
C GLU A 460 -9.68 -23.81 4.07
N ASN A 461 -9.74 -25.07 3.61
CA ASN A 461 -9.15 -26.19 4.32
C ASN A 461 -7.62 -26.07 4.44
N LEU A 462 -6.94 -25.74 3.36
CA LEU A 462 -5.48 -25.60 3.34
C LEU A 462 -5.01 -24.48 4.29
N LEU A 463 -5.71 -23.34 4.29
CA LEU A 463 -5.42 -22.25 5.22
C LEU A 463 -5.64 -22.67 6.67
N TRP A 464 -6.75 -23.38 6.93
CA TRP A 464 -7.03 -23.92 8.27
C TRP A 464 -5.90 -24.86 8.71
N CYS A 465 -5.49 -25.80 7.85
CA CYS A 465 -4.41 -26.72 8.17
C CYS A 465 -3.09 -26.00 8.44
N HIS A 466 -2.71 -25.06 7.59
CA HIS A 466 -1.47 -24.29 7.77
C HIS A 466 -1.41 -23.61 9.15
N GLN A 467 -2.52 -22.99 9.56
CA GLN A 467 -2.58 -22.25 10.81
C GLN A 467 -2.70 -23.18 12.04
N ASN A 468 -3.63 -24.12 12.00
CA ASN A 468 -3.97 -24.90 13.17
C ASN A 468 -3.07 -26.13 13.37
N LEU A 469 -2.43 -26.61 12.32
CA LEU A 469 -1.39 -27.64 12.41
C LEU A 469 0.03 -27.05 12.48
N HIS A 470 0.14 -25.74 12.68
CA HIS A 470 1.40 -25.03 12.94
C HIS A 470 2.47 -25.19 11.86
N PHE A 471 2.11 -25.05 10.57
CA PHE A 471 3.10 -25.12 9.47
C PHE A 471 4.18 -24.04 9.58
N LYS A 472 3.90 -22.95 10.29
CA LYS A 472 4.88 -21.90 10.59
C LYS A 472 6.06 -22.37 11.43
N GLU A 473 5.88 -23.50 12.14
CA GLU A 473 6.88 -24.11 13.00
C GLU A 473 7.47 -25.37 12.35
N GLY A 474 8.50 -25.93 12.97
CA GLY A 474 9.15 -27.14 12.50
C GLY A 474 10.03 -26.92 11.26
N ASN A 475 11.02 -27.80 11.08
CA ASN A 475 11.88 -27.77 9.90
C ASN A 475 11.15 -28.32 8.67
N TYR A 476 11.57 -27.86 7.50
CA TYR A 476 11.14 -28.42 6.24
C TYR A 476 11.90 -29.71 5.94
N LEU A 477 11.20 -30.82 5.83
CA LEU A 477 11.77 -32.14 5.57
C LEU A 477 11.04 -32.81 4.42
N VAL A 478 11.75 -33.21 3.37
CA VAL A 478 11.19 -34.01 2.29
C VAL A 478 11.20 -35.48 2.69
N ARG A 479 10.03 -36.13 2.73
CA ARG A 479 9.83 -37.48 3.23
C ARG A 479 9.60 -38.52 2.11
N TRP A 480 9.11 -38.06 0.98
CA TRP A 480 8.89 -38.90 -0.19
C TRP A 480 9.03 -38.09 -1.46
N GLN A 481 9.68 -38.67 -2.46
CA GLN A 481 9.84 -38.05 -3.78
C GLN A 481 9.63 -39.14 -4.84
N ALA A 482 8.60 -38.97 -5.67
CA ALA A 482 8.28 -39.82 -6.80
C ALA A 482 7.59 -38.97 -7.87
N ALA A 483 7.47 -39.48 -9.07
CA ALA A 483 6.87 -38.76 -10.19
C ALA A 483 5.48 -38.22 -9.86
N ASP A 484 4.64 -39.06 -9.22
CA ASP A 484 3.24 -38.75 -8.96
C ASP A 484 2.96 -38.46 -7.48
N ALA A 485 3.99 -38.40 -6.64
CA ALA A 485 3.81 -38.15 -5.20
C ALA A 485 4.99 -37.40 -4.58
N LEU A 486 4.67 -36.37 -3.81
CA LEU A 486 5.62 -35.65 -2.95
C LEU A 486 5.07 -35.57 -1.54
N VAL A 487 5.87 -35.88 -0.54
CA VAL A 487 5.52 -35.70 0.88
C VAL A 487 6.52 -34.77 1.55
N ILE A 488 6.00 -33.72 2.13
CA ILE A 488 6.74 -32.72 2.92
C ILE A 488 6.28 -32.83 4.38
N GLU A 489 7.21 -32.98 5.30
CA GLU A 489 6.91 -32.85 6.73
C GLU A 489 7.33 -31.48 7.24
N ARG A 490 6.40 -30.80 7.89
CA ARG A 490 6.73 -29.77 8.85
C ARG A 490 7.03 -30.51 10.14
N GLU A 491 8.32 -30.57 10.51
CA GLU A 491 8.87 -31.46 11.54
C GLU A 491 8.04 -31.46 12.84
N GLY A 492 7.48 -32.64 13.16
CA GLY A 492 6.63 -32.83 14.32
C GLY A 492 5.28 -32.12 14.29
N LYS A 493 4.87 -31.56 13.15
CA LYS A 493 3.64 -30.78 13.01
C LYS A 493 2.65 -31.43 12.03
N ALA A 494 3.02 -31.63 10.78
CA ALA A 494 2.18 -32.20 9.76
C ALA A 494 2.98 -32.82 8.61
N LEU A 495 2.44 -33.89 8.01
CA LEU A 495 2.82 -34.37 6.68
C LEU A 495 1.86 -33.79 5.66
N VAL A 496 2.37 -33.04 4.70
CA VAL A 496 1.63 -32.56 3.54
C VAL A 496 2.00 -33.42 2.35
N ALA A 497 1.07 -34.22 1.89
CA ALA A 497 1.27 -35.17 0.80
C ALA A 497 0.44 -34.74 -0.41
N VAL A 498 1.06 -34.71 -1.59
CA VAL A 498 0.41 -34.27 -2.84
C VAL A 498 0.55 -35.29 -3.94
N ASN A 499 -0.46 -35.29 -4.83
CA ASN A 499 -0.63 -36.18 -5.96
C ASN A 499 -1.23 -35.41 -7.14
N ASP A 500 -0.62 -35.43 -8.30
CA ASP A 500 -1.10 -34.73 -9.49
C ASP A 500 -1.92 -35.57 -10.48
N GLN A 501 -2.09 -36.85 -10.16
CA GLN A 501 -2.87 -37.78 -10.99
C GLN A 501 -4.37 -37.47 -10.91
N TRP A 502 -5.04 -37.48 -12.04
CA TRP A 502 -6.45 -37.12 -12.12
C TRP A 502 -7.35 -38.11 -11.36
N SER A 503 -7.19 -39.40 -11.58
CA SER A 503 -8.08 -40.44 -11.03
C SER A 503 -7.40 -41.54 -10.21
N THR A 504 -6.10 -41.48 -10.02
CA THR A 504 -5.32 -42.54 -9.35
C THR A 504 -4.91 -42.12 -7.95
N TRP A 505 -5.30 -42.91 -6.96
CA TRP A 505 -4.80 -42.77 -5.59
C TRP A 505 -3.33 -43.17 -5.52
N GLN A 506 -2.54 -42.42 -4.72
CA GLN A 506 -1.19 -42.80 -4.34
C GLN A 506 -1.21 -43.37 -2.91
N ASN A 507 -0.86 -44.64 -2.78
CA ASN A 507 -0.76 -45.31 -1.47
C ASN A 507 0.73 -45.54 -1.15
N LEU A 508 1.23 -44.77 -0.21
CA LEU A 508 2.65 -44.78 0.16
C LEU A 508 2.84 -45.59 1.44
N VAL A 509 3.74 -46.56 1.42
CA VAL A 509 4.02 -47.46 2.52
C VAL A 509 5.36 -47.09 3.17
N GLY A 510 5.36 -46.91 4.46
CA GLY A 510 6.57 -46.67 5.26
C GLY A 510 7.19 -45.30 5.07
N VAL A 511 6.38 -44.23 4.89
CA VAL A 511 6.84 -42.86 4.86
C VAL A 511 7.46 -42.50 6.21
N GLN A 512 8.72 -42.11 6.20
CA GLN A 512 9.43 -41.72 7.43
C GLN A 512 8.87 -40.41 8.00
N THR A 513 8.67 -40.38 9.31
CA THR A 513 8.20 -39.21 10.07
C THR A 513 9.11 -38.95 11.29
N THR A 514 8.90 -37.83 11.96
CA THR A 514 9.58 -37.54 13.25
C THR A 514 8.79 -38.00 14.47
N TRP A 515 7.58 -38.49 14.30
CA TRP A 515 6.79 -38.99 15.41
C TRP A 515 7.25 -40.40 15.87
N SER A 516 7.08 -40.66 17.13
CA SER A 516 7.38 -41.95 17.72
C SER A 516 6.32 -42.98 17.35
N ASP A 517 6.73 -44.24 17.37
CA ASP A 517 5.84 -45.39 17.21
C ASP A 517 4.66 -45.35 18.20
N GLY A 518 3.50 -45.67 17.72
CA GLY A 518 2.25 -45.59 18.47
C GLY A 518 1.52 -44.24 18.35
N THR A 519 2.12 -43.20 17.74
CA THR A 519 1.43 -41.92 17.46
C THR A 519 0.30 -42.18 16.48
N ILE A 520 -0.90 -41.71 16.82
CA ILE A 520 -2.09 -41.80 15.94
C ILE A 520 -2.21 -40.53 15.13
N LEU A 521 -2.24 -40.66 13.80
CA LEU A 521 -2.42 -39.58 12.88
C LEU A 521 -3.79 -39.65 12.20
N THR A 522 -4.37 -38.51 11.92
CA THR A 522 -5.59 -38.38 11.09
C THR A 522 -5.35 -37.43 9.92
N ASP A 523 -6.12 -37.61 8.85
CA ASP A 523 -6.07 -36.74 7.67
C ASP A 523 -6.98 -35.52 7.85
N TYR A 524 -6.41 -34.36 8.02
CA TYR A 524 -7.14 -33.07 8.16
C TYR A 524 -7.60 -32.48 6.85
N SER A 525 -7.21 -33.05 5.71
CA SER A 525 -7.83 -32.70 4.42
C SER A 525 -9.26 -33.25 4.33
N GLY A 526 -9.56 -34.27 5.09
CA GLY A 526 -10.82 -35.00 5.05
C GLY A 526 -10.95 -36.01 3.89
N ALA A 527 -9.94 -36.12 3.04
CA ALA A 527 -9.98 -37.03 1.88
C ALA A 527 -10.06 -38.49 2.28
N ASN A 528 -9.47 -38.85 3.42
CA ASN A 528 -9.50 -40.18 3.98
C ASN A 528 -10.61 -40.41 5.02
N GLY A 529 -11.56 -39.47 5.11
CA GLY A 529 -12.67 -39.53 6.05
C GLY A 529 -12.19 -39.50 7.51
N THR A 530 -12.74 -40.38 8.36
CA THR A 530 -12.37 -40.51 9.77
C THR A 530 -11.26 -41.52 10.03
N ASN A 531 -10.65 -42.06 8.98
CA ASN A 531 -9.61 -43.06 9.13
C ASN A 531 -8.39 -42.47 9.84
N THR A 532 -7.85 -43.27 10.77
CA THR A 532 -6.60 -42.95 11.45
C THR A 532 -5.53 -43.96 11.06
N ILE A 533 -4.29 -43.52 11.09
CA ILE A 533 -3.11 -44.39 10.92
C ILE A 533 -2.25 -44.34 12.17
N THR A 534 -1.47 -45.37 12.39
CA THR A 534 -0.56 -45.43 13.52
C THR A 534 0.88 -45.47 13.03
N VAL A 535 1.71 -44.63 13.58
CA VAL A 535 3.15 -44.62 13.34
C VAL A 535 3.79 -45.91 13.90
N TYR A 536 4.67 -46.54 13.13
CA TYR A 536 5.29 -47.81 13.47
C TYR A 536 6.74 -47.92 13.00
N GLY A 537 7.43 -48.93 13.48
CA GLY A 537 8.72 -49.38 12.93
C GLY A 537 9.81 -48.31 12.87
N GLY A 538 9.91 -47.49 13.91
CA GLY A 538 10.89 -46.41 14.02
C GLY A 538 10.45 -45.11 13.30
N GLY A 539 9.20 -44.78 13.46
CA GLY A 539 8.65 -43.51 12.95
C GLY A 539 8.11 -43.56 11.51
N LYS A 540 7.61 -44.69 11.06
CA LYS A 540 7.03 -44.85 9.70
C LYS A 540 5.50 -44.77 9.72
N ALA A 541 4.92 -44.26 8.64
CA ALA A 541 3.48 -44.21 8.44
C ALA A 541 3.09 -44.62 7.03
N ASP A 542 1.95 -45.30 6.89
CA ASP A 542 1.37 -45.61 5.59
C ASP A 542 0.27 -44.59 5.30
N ILE A 543 0.43 -43.82 4.25
CA ILE A 543 -0.47 -42.71 3.91
C ILE A 543 -1.10 -42.88 2.54
N ALA A 544 -2.32 -42.40 2.36
CA ALA A 544 -3.01 -42.36 1.11
C ALA A 544 -3.27 -40.91 0.67
N ILE A 545 -3.02 -40.66 -0.62
CA ILE A 545 -3.20 -39.34 -1.24
C ILE A 545 -4.28 -39.46 -2.32
N PRO A 546 -5.36 -38.66 -2.23
CA PRO A 546 -6.46 -38.74 -3.19
C PRO A 546 -6.05 -38.21 -4.56
N PRO A 547 -6.80 -38.59 -5.63
CA PRO A 547 -6.66 -37.98 -6.94
C PRO A 547 -7.22 -36.55 -6.99
N CYS A 548 -7.07 -35.89 -8.15
CA CYS A 548 -7.50 -34.53 -8.38
C CYS A 548 -8.92 -34.38 -8.97
N ASP A 549 -9.61 -35.49 -9.26
CA ASP A 549 -10.89 -35.52 -9.99
C ASP A 549 -12.12 -35.15 -9.14
N GLY A 550 -11.94 -34.95 -7.83
CA GLY A 550 -13.03 -34.71 -6.92
C GLY A 550 -13.72 -35.95 -6.38
N SER A 551 -13.27 -37.15 -6.74
CA SER A 551 -13.89 -38.42 -6.31
C SER A 551 -13.81 -38.65 -4.80
N ALA A 552 -12.79 -38.11 -4.14
CA ALA A 552 -12.61 -38.24 -2.70
C ALA A 552 -13.49 -37.24 -1.90
N LEU A 553 -13.64 -36.01 -2.39
CA LEU A 553 -14.45 -34.95 -1.78
C LEU A 553 -14.87 -33.93 -2.84
N LEU A 554 -15.89 -33.15 -2.51
CA LEU A 554 -16.22 -31.94 -3.25
C LEU A 554 -14.98 -31.02 -3.19
N GLY A 555 -14.31 -30.77 -4.32
CA GLY A 555 -13.16 -29.86 -4.37
C GLY A 555 -11.88 -30.50 -4.92
N ARG A 556 -11.88 -31.55 -5.69
CA ARG A 556 -10.75 -32.01 -6.53
C ARG A 556 -9.38 -31.91 -5.84
N ARG A 557 -9.20 -32.59 -4.70
CA ARG A 557 -8.11 -32.21 -3.78
C ARG A 557 -6.70 -32.57 -4.23
N GLY A 558 -6.41 -33.77 -4.65
CA GLY A 558 -5.04 -34.19 -4.94
C GLY A 558 -4.03 -33.99 -3.78
N TYR A 559 -4.51 -33.84 -2.55
CA TYR A 559 -3.65 -33.75 -1.35
C TYR A 559 -4.29 -34.41 -0.15
N SER A 560 -3.43 -34.85 0.80
CA SER A 560 -3.81 -35.25 2.17
C SER A 560 -2.85 -34.63 3.18
N ILE A 561 -3.37 -34.31 4.37
CA ILE A 561 -2.59 -33.63 5.42
C ILE A 561 -2.73 -34.40 6.73
N TRP A 562 -1.68 -35.13 7.09
CA TRP A 562 -1.67 -36.00 8.24
C TRP A 562 -0.96 -35.36 9.43
N ALA A 563 -1.63 -35.31 10.57
CA ALA A 563 -1.10 -34.78 11.82
C ALA A 563 -1.67 -35.55 13.00
N PRO A 564 -1.10 -35.38 14.22
CA PRO A 564 -1.65 -36.02 15.41
C PRO A 564 -3.16 -35.81 15.55
N ALA A 565 -3.88 -36.87 15.88
CA ALA A 565 -5.33 -36.83 16.01
C ALA A 565 -5.78 -35.96 17.19
N GLY A 566 -6.94 -35.34 17.05
CA GLY A 566 -7.57 -34.56 18.12
C GLY A 566 -7.20 -33.06 18.17
N ILE A 567 -6.57 -32.51 17.14
CA ILE A 567 -6.31 -31.08 17.05
C ILE A 567 -7.62 -30.36 16.68
N THR A 568 -8.10 -29.51 17.59
CA THR A 568 -9.33 -28.72 17.44
C THR A 568 -9.09 -27.24 17.71
N THR A 569 -7.84 -26.80 17.68
CA THR A 569 -7.45 -25.42 17.95
C THR A 569 -8.00 -24.48 16.89
N ASN A 570 -8.45 -23.32 17.32
CA ASN A 570 -8.79 -22.23 16.44
C ASN A 570 -7.64 -21.22 16.44
N TYR A 571 -7.03 -21.06 15.30
CA TYR A 571 -6.05 -19.99 15.10
C TYR A 571 -6.69 -18.63 15.34
N ASN A 572 -6.06 -17.81 16.15
CA ASN A 572 -6.50 -16.46 16.41
C ASN A 572 -5.31 -15.53 16.55
N GLN A 573 -5.23 -14.54 15.68
CA GLN A 573 -4.23 -13.48 15.80
C GLN A 573 -4.67 -12.42 16.81
N PRO A 574 -3.77 -11.94 17.67
CA PRO A 574 -4.08 -10.85 18.57
C PRO A 574 -4.27 -9.55 17.79
N ASN A 575 -5.17 -8.71 18.29
CA ASN A 575 -5.38 -7.37 17.76
C ASN A 575 -4.10 -6.55 17.88
N LYS A 576 -3.81 -5.74 16.88
CA LYS A 576 -2.61 -4.90 16.83
C LYS A 576 -2.98 -3.43 16.94
N ARG A 577 -2.18 -2.71 17.71
CA ARG A 577 -2.30 -1.25 17.81
C ARG A 577 -1.68 -0.59 16.58
N ILE A 578 -2.24 0.55 16.22
CA ILE A 578 -1.75 1.38 15.12
C ILE A 578 -0.84 2.46 15.72
N SER A 579 0.29 2.70 15.09
CA SER A 579 1.18 3.81 15.39
C SER A 579 1.36 4.65 14.12
N GLN A 580 0.97 5.91 14.20
CA GLN A 580 1.05 6.87 13.10
C GLN A 580 1.73 8.14 13.56
N GLU A 581 2.48 8.77 12.66
CA GLU A 581 3.16 10.03 12.93
C GLU A 581 2.85 11.05 11.84
N TRP A 582 2.54 12.27 12.24
CA TRP A 582 2.30 13.41 11.37
C TRP A 582 3.26 14.54 11.68
N GLU A 583 3.73 15.18 10.62
CA GLU A 583 4.50 16.41 10.66
C GLU A 583 3.57 17.58 10.31
N MET A 584 3.39 18.51 11.24
CA MET A 584 2.44 19.61 11.10
C MET A 584 3.15 20.94 11.00
N ALA A 585 2.45 21.94 10.51
CA ALA A 585 2.88 23.31 10.28
C ALA A 585 4.21 23.41 9.49
N GLY A 586 4.21 24.05 8.38
CA GLY A 586 5.35 24.03 7.46
C GLY A 586 5.47 22.76 6.62
N ASP A 587 4.74 21.71 6.93
CA ASP A 587 4.63 20.56 6.07
C ASP A 587 3.66 20.86 4.92
N LEU A 588 4.21 20.91 3.73
CA LEU A 588 3.45 21.25 2.53
C LEU A 588 2.49 20.14 2.15
N GLY A 589 2.85 18.90 2.38
CA GLY A 589 2.01 17.75 2.08
C GLY A 589 0.67 17.80 2.80
N ASP A 590 0.69 18.09 4.08
CA ASP A 590 -0.52 18.10 4.89
C ASP A 590 -1.34 19.38 4.78
N ARG A 591 -0.72 20.50 4.43
CA ARG A 591 -1.42 21.76 4.15
C ARG A 591 -2.40 21.66 2.99
N HIS A 592 -2.09 20.85 2.03
CA HIS A 592 -2.78 20.83 0.77
C HIS A 592 -4.13 20.13 0.81
N ALA A 593 -4.32 19.21 1.71
CA ALA A 593 -5.65 18.63 1.94
C ALA A 593 -6.71 19.67 2.28
N LEU A 594 -6.28 20.77 2.90
CA LEU A 594 -7.17 21.85 3.32
C LEU A 594 -7.31 22.98 2.30
N SER A 595 -6.31 23.17 1.44
CA SER A 595 -6.23 24.33 0.55
C SER A 595 -6.78 24.08 -0.87
N LEU A 596 -7.07 22.85 -1.23
CA LEU A 596 -7.46 22.45 -2.59
C LEU A 596 -8.64 23.21 -3.19
N LYS A 597 -9.49 23.79 -2.39
CA LYS A 597 -10.62 24.57 -2.86
C LYS A 597 -10.38 26.07 -2.88
N GLN A 598 -9.30 26.55 -2.29
CA GLN A 598 -9.16 27.97 -2.00
C GLN A 598 -7.95 28.65 -2.66
N GLY A 599 -7.14 27.93 -3.43
CA GLY A 599 -6.05 28.49 -4.24
C GLY A 599 -5.04 29.35 -3.44
N GLY A 600 -5.00 29.19 -2.14
CA GLY A 600 -4.21 30.05 -1.27
C GLY A 600 -3.42 29.29 -0.22
N ALA A 601 -2.30 29.84 0.18
CA ALA A 601 -1.61 29.42 1.38
C ALA A 601 -2.61 29.45 2.56
N LEU A 602 -2.55 28.45 3.43
CA LEU A 602 -3.26 28.53 4.70
C LEU A 602 -2.90 29.87 5.36
N PRO A 603 -3.88 30.64 5.81
CA PRO A 603 -3.56 31.87 6.49
C PRO A 603 -2.61 31.55 7.63
N ASP A 604 -1.52 32.30 7.71
CA ASP A 604 -0.48 32.13 8.74
C ASP A 604 -0.98 32.53 10.13
N ASN A 605 -2.27 32.43 10.35
CA ASN A 605 -2.86 32.74 11.65
C ASN A 605 -2.71 31.52 12.56
N SER A 606 -1.76 31.62 13.41
CA SER A 606 -1.34 30.60 14.38
C SER A 606 -2.38 30.21 15.42
N THR A 607 -3.41 31.02 15.60
CA THR A 607 -4.50 30.75 16.55
C THR A 607 -5.60 29.87 15.93
N GLN A 608 -5.58 29.68 14.62
CA GLN A 608 -6.50 28.78 13.96
C GLN A 608 -6.14 27.31 14.20
N CYS A 609 -7.15 26.50 14.38
CA CYS A 609 -6.92 25.08 14.53
C CYS A 609 -6.53 24.43 13.20
N ARG A 610 -5.79 23.32 13.31
CA ARG A 610 -5.46 22.46 12.18
C ARG A 610 -5.81 21.03 12.52
N VAL A 611 -6.39 20.30 11.57
CA VAL A 611 -6.59 18.87 11.72
C VAL A 611 -5.24 18.19 11.58
N VAL A 612 -4.85 17.45 12.61
CA VAL A 612 -3.66 16.59 12.60
C VAL A 612 -3.96 15.33 11.85
N GLY A 613 -4.98 14.62 12.30
CA GLY A 613 -5.39 13.35 11.73
C GLY A 613 -6.78 12.97 12.18
N LYS A 614 -7.40 12.13 11.39
CA LYS A 614 -8.67 11.47 11.68
C LYS A 614 -8.37 10.00 11.88
N ILE A 615 -8.67 9.48 13.06
CA ILE A 615 -8.40 8.11 13.44
C ILE A 615 -9.69 7.39 13.78
N PHE A 616 -9.70 6.09 13.59
CA PHE A 616 -10.88 5.26 13.82
C PHE A 616 -10.68 4.47 15.11
N VAL A 617 -11.23 4.97 16.21
CA VAL A 617 -10.94 4.50 17.58
C VAL A 617 -11.96 3.48 18.07
N LYS A 618 -11.53 2.60 19.00
CA LYS A 618 -12.33 1.62 19.69
C LYS A 618 -12.75 2.15 21.05
N GLU A 619 -14.04 2.00 21.38
CA GLU A 619 -14.61 2.37 22.69
C GLU A 619 -13.83 1.68 23.82
N GLY A 620 -13.56 2.42 24.89
CA GLY A 620 -12.86 1.92 26.07
C GLY A 620 -11.36 1.70 25.90
N GLU A 621 -10.82 1.87 24.68
CA GLU A 621 -9.41 1.65 24.39
C GLU A 621 -8.62 2.96 24.40
N LYS A 622 -7.48 2.91 25.08
CA LYS A 622 -6.64 4.09 25.26
C LYS A 622 -6.01 4.56 23.95
N VAL A 623 -6.23 5.81 23.60
CA VAL A 623 -5.49 6.55 22.57
C VAL A 623 -4.38 7.32 23.25
N LYS A 624 -3.14 7.08 22.86
CA LYS A 624 -1.98 7.82 23.35
C LYS A 624 -1.54 8.82 22.28
N LEU A 625 -1.36 10.07 22.70
CA LEU A 625 -0.81 11.13 21.88
C LEU A 625 0.55 11.57 22.43
N GLU A 626 1.50 11.77 21.54
CA GLU A 626 2.77 12.42 21.82
C GLU A 626 2.96 13.54 20.80
N LEU A 627 3.14 14.78 21.28
CA LEU A 627 3.37 15.96 20.44
C LEU A 627 4.70 16.58 20.79
N TYR A 628 5.51 16.81 19.79
CA TYR A 628 6.85 17.37 19.90
C TYR A 628 6.94 18.66 19.07
N PRO A 629 6.89 19.84 19.65
CA PRO A 629 7.09 21.09 18.93
C PRO A 629 8.56 21.26 18.54
N GLU A 630 8.82 21.88 17.41
CA GLU A 630 10.16 22.23 16.96
C GLU A 630 10.88 23.16 17.98
N ASN A 631 10.13 24.06 18.56
CA ASN A 631 10.62 24.90 19.66
C ASN A 631 9.91 24.53 20.97
N ALA A 632 10.71 24.09 21.96
CA ALA A 632 10.20 23.65 23.26
C ALA A 632 9.49 24.73 24.08
N THR A 633 9.58 26.00 23.70
CA THR A 633 8.85 27.09 24.36
C THR A 633 7.46 27.32 23.76
N ASN A 634 7.14 26.69 22.65
CA ASN A 634 5.83 26.84 22.02
C ASN A 634 4.73 26.23 22.88
N SER A 635 3.69 27.00 23.11
CA SER A 635 2.48 26.53 23.76
C SER A 635 1.44 26.15 22.71
N ILE A 636 1.05 24.89 22.73
CA ILE A 636 0.13 24.29 21.78
C ILE A 636 -1.07 23.74 22.53
N THR A 637 -2.25 23.92 21.95
CA THR A 637 -3.47 23.26 22.40
C THR A 637 -3.78 22.10 21.47
N VAL A 638 -3.94 20.91 22.00
CA VAL A 638 -4.53 19.76 21.33
C VAL A 638 -6.02 19.72 21.65
N LEU A 639 -6.85 19.48 20.64
CA LEU A 639 -8.29 19.39 20.76
C LEU A 639 -8.72 18.03 20.20
N TYR A 640 -9.60 17.36 20.89
CA TYR A 640 -10.20 16.07 20.45
C TYR A 640 -11.66 16.29 20.10
N ALA A 641 -12.05 15.92 18.90
CA ALA A 641 -13.44 16.01 18.45
C ALA A 641 -13.98 14.60 18.08
N ASP A 642 -15.24 14.39 18.38
CA ASP A 642 -15.94 13.14 18.13
C ASP A 642 -16.35 12.97 16.66
N LYS A 643 -17.10 11.91 16.38
CA LYS A 643 -17.63 11.60 15.05
C LYS A 643 -18.51 12.71 14.44
N ASP A 644 -19.14 13.52 15.27
CA ASP A 644 -20.01 14.63 14.89
C ASP A 644 -19.27 15.99 14.91
N CYS A 645 -17.94 15.92 15.08
CA CYS A 645 -17.05 17.10 15.17
C CYS A 645 -17.22 17.96 16.42
N ALA A 646 -17.93 17.46 17.43
CA ALA A 646 -18.02 18.12 18.71
C ALA A 646 -16.72 17.93 19.50
N GLU A 647 -16.13 19.04 19.94
CA GLU A 647 -14.92 19.00 20.78
C GLU A 647 -15.32 18.57 22.18
N PHE A 648 -14.73 17.46 22.65
CA PHE A 648 -15.09 16.85 23.93
C PHE A 648 -13.94 16.86 24.95
N ASP A 649 -12.71 17.07 24.51
CA ASP A 649 -11.57 17.20 25.40
C ASP A 649 -10.45 18.04 24.79
N SER A 650 -9.57 18.60 25.63
CA SER A 650 -8.43 19.41 25.20
C SER A 650 -7.33 19.47 26.23
N ILE A 651 -6.11 19.59 25.78
CA ILE A 651 -4.94 19.83 26.61
C ILE A 651 -4.08 20.96 26.04
N SER A 652 -3.57 21.84 26.91
CA SER A 652 -2.66 22.93 26.53
C SER A 652 -1.41 22.89 27.37
N ALA A 653 -0.27 22.88 26.71
CA ALA A 653 1.02 22.97 27.40
C ALA A 653 2.09 23.64 26.53
N ALA A 654 3.13 24.11 27.14
CA ALA A 654 4.37 24.51 26.47
C ALA A 654 5.31 23.28 26.33
N GLY A 655 5.96 23.17 25.19
CA GLY A 655 6.87 22.07 24.93
C GLY A 655 6.18 20.76 24.59
N THR A 656 6.82 19.66 24.91
CA THR A 656 6.31 18.32 24.61
C THR A 656 5.02 18.02 25.37
N ILE A 657 4.00 17.55 24.65
CA ILE A 657 2.74 17.09 25.23
C ILE A 657 2.69 15.55 25.11
N ILE A 658 2.46 14.89 26.23
CA ILE A 658 2.14 13.46 26.28
C ILE A 658 0.77 13.34 26.93
N ASP A 659 -0.19 12.84 26.17
CA ASP A 659 -1.57 12.75 26.62
C ASP A 659 -2.17 11.39 26.32
N SER A 660 -3.29 11.08 26.97
CA SER A 660 -4.00 9.83 26.78
C SER A 660 -5.48 10.04 27.00
N ILE A 661 -6.26 9.67 26.00
CA ILE A 661 -7.70 9.75 26.05
C ILE A 661 -8.32 8.36 25.88
N VAL A 662 -9.48 8.13 26.49
CA VAL A 662 -10.26 6.92 26.36
C VAL A 662 -11.61 7.29 25.74
N PRO A 663 -11.83 6.98 24.45
CA PRO A 663 -13.10 7.25 23.79
C PRO A 663 -14.24 6.46 24.43
N THR A 664 -15.40 7.10 24.56
CA THR A 664 -16.66 6.47 25.04
C THR A 664 -17.49 5.90 23.89
N TYR A 665 -16.94 5.83 22.69
CA TYR A 665 -17.59 5.31 21.50
C TYR A 665 -16.57 4.68 20.56
N SER A 666 -17.03 3.81 19.67
CA SER A 666 -16.25 3.34 18.52
C SER A 666 -16.60 4.17 17.29
N GLY A 667 -15.59 4.64 16.56
CA GLY A 667 -15.81 5.44 15.36
C GLY A 667 -14.73 6.49 15.13
N TRP A 668 -15.05 7.47 14.29
CA TRP A 668 -14.10 8.53 13.95
C TRP A 668 -13.82 9.46 15.14
N MET A 669 -12.56 9.73 15.36
CA MET A 669 -12.08 10.79 16.22
C MET A 669 -11.13 11.69 15.44
N THR A 670 -11.31 13.00 15.57
CA THR A 670 -10.44 13.98 14.94
C THR A 670 -9.54 14.63 15.99
N VAL A 671 -8.25 14.62 15.72
CA VAL A 671 -7.27 15.33 16.52
C VAL A 671 -6.93 16.63 15.81
N LYS A 672 -7.08 17.73 16.52
CA LYS A 672 -6.79 19.07 16.03
C LYS A 672 -5.73 19.72 16.91
N ILE A 673 -4.96 20.64 16.36
CA ILE A 673 -4.00 21.45 17.12
C ILE A 673 -4.17 22.93 16.79
N LYS A 674 -3.84 23.78 17.74
CA LYS A 674 -3.67 25.22 17.52
C LYS A 674 -2.58 25.78 18.43
N ASN A 675 -1.90 26.82 17.98
CA ASN A 675 -1.03 27.59 18.87
C ASN A 675 -1.86 28.45 19.80
N THR A 676 -1.38 28.71 21.00
CA THR A 676 -2.10 29.56 21.94
C THR A 676 -1.93 31.04 21.61
N THR A 677 -0.89 31.41 20.86
CA THR A 677 -0.59 32.80 20.50
C THR A 677 -0.17 32.92 19.03
N ALA A 678 -0.43 34.09 18.44
CA ALA A 678 -0.04 34.40 17.06
C ALA A 678 1.50 34.48 16.85
N ALA A 679 2.25 34.73 17.89
CA ALA A 679 3.71 34.81 17.80
C ALA A 679 4.43 33.48 17.46
N GLN A 680 3.70 32.38 17.47
CA GLN A 680 4.24 31.03 17.21
C GLN A 680 3.93 30.53 15.78
N THR A 681 3.60 31.43 14.88
CA THR A 681 3.27 31.14 13.50
C THR A 681 4.43 30.45 12.76
N GLY A 682 4.12 29.48 11.91
CA GLY A 682 5.08 28.83 11.02
C GLY A 682 5.97 27.77 11.67
N GLN A 683 5.80 27.49 12.96
CA GLN A 683 6.59 26.48 13.66
C GLN A 683 6.07 25.07 13.38
N LYS A 684 6.98 24.14 13.22
CA LYS A 684 6.66 22.74 13.02
C LYS A 684 6.34 22.06 14.35
N CYS A 685 5.49 21.06 14.27
CA CYS A 685 5.36 20.07 15.34
C CYS A 685 5.19 18.68 14.74
N TYR A 686 5.58 17.69 15.51
CA TYR A 686 5.44 16.29 15.17
C TYR A 686 4.43 15.67 16.14
N VAL A 687 3.48 14.94 15.60
CA VAL A 687 2.44 14.27 16.40
C VAL A 687 2.48 12.79 16.13
N LYS A 688 2.56 12.01 17.21
CA LYS A 688 2.47 10.57 17.17
C LYS A 688 1.21 10.11 17.88
N LEU A 689 0.44 9.26 17.24
CA LEU A 689 -0.74 8.64 17.81
C LEU A 689 -0.56 7.12 17.85
N ASN A 690 -0.94 6.53 18.97
CA ASN A 690 -0.98 5.09 19.15
C ASN A 690 -2.35 4.71 19.70
N TYR A 691 -3.09 3.88 18.95
CA TYR A 691 -4.49 3.57 19.25
C TYR A 691 -4.87 2.17 18.76
N LEU A 692 -6.04 1.70 19.15
CA LEU A 692 -6.67 0.48 18.65
C LEU A 692 -7.98 0.83 17.95
N ALA A 693 -8.20 0.27 16.77
CA ALA A 693 -9.45 0.40 16.04
C ALA A 693 -10.42 -0.76 16.40
N PRO A 694 -11.71 -0.62 16.14
CA PRO A 694 -12.66 -1.72 16.23
C PRO A 694 -12.41 -2.75 15.12
N GLU A 695 -12.68 -4.01 15.41
CA GLU A 695 -12.54 -5.12 14.45
C GLU A 695 -13.65 -5.13 13.41
N VAL A 696 -14.81 -4.65 13.78
CA VAL A 696 -16.01 -4.57 12.93
C VAL A 696 -16.42 -3.11 12.84
N VAL A 697 -16.74 -2.67 11.66
CA VAL A 697 -17.14 -1.29 11.38
C VAL A 697 -18.54 -1.27 10.81
N ASP A 698 -19.37 -0.32 11.26
CA ASP A 698 -20.65 -0.03 10.61
C ASP A 698 -20.36 0.54 9.20
N PRO A 699 -20.77 -0.13 8.13
CA PRO A 699 -20.53 0.32 6.76
C PRO A 699 -21.18 1.69 6.45
N SER A 700 -22.15 2.13 7.23
CA SER A 700 -22.74 3.46 7.07
C SER A 700 -21.82 4.61 7.53
N VAL A 701 -20.82 4.32 8.38
CA VAL A 701 -19.88 5.30 8.94
C VAL A 701 -18.65 5.44 8.05
N VAL A 702 -18.81 5.83 6.80
CA VAL A 702 -17.73 5.86 5.82
C VAL A 702 -16.87 7.11 5.95
N LYS A 703 -17.44 8.25 6.26
CA LYS A 703 -16.74 9.54 6.22
C LYS A 703 -16.84 10.33 7.51
N ASN A 704 -15.76 11.00 7.84
CA ASN A 704 -15.75 12.07 8.83
C ASN A 704 -15.46 13.40 8.13
N ASN A 705 -16.46 14.27 8.09
CA ASN A 705 -16.33 15.62 7.52
C ASN A 705 -15.79 16.64 8.52
N CYS A 706 -15.31 16.20 9.68
CA CYS A 706 -14.78 17.08 10.68
C CYS A 706 -13.60 17.89 10.14
N ALA A 707 -13.68 19.18 10.28
CA ALA A 707 -12.66 20.14 9.91
C ALA A 707 -12.46 21.13 11.05
N CYS A 708 -11.41 21.90 11.00
CA CYS A 708 -11.34 23.09 11.82
C CYS A 708 -12.41 24.08 11.34
N ALA A 709 -13.22 24.57 12.23
CA ALA A 709 -14.05 25.73 11.94
C ALA A 709 -13.10 26.89 11.64
N PHE A 710 -13.03 27.29 10.38
CA PHE A 710 -12.41 28.55 10.04
C PHE A 710 -13.42 29.62 10.48
N SER A 711 -13.20 30.25 11.60
CA SER A 711 -13.82 31.54 11.84
C SER A 711 -13.12 32.55 10.92
N PHE A 712 -13.55 32.63 9.70
CA PHE A 712 -13.43 33.91 9.01
C PHE A 712 -14.27 34.88 9.82
N ALA A 713 -13.62 35.68 10.66
CA ALA A 713 -14.26 36.86 11.17
C ALA A 713 -14.70 37.63 9.92
N ASN A 714 -16.01 37.64 9.66
CA ASN A 714 -16.69 38.30 8.55
C ASN A 714 -16.30 37.82 7.12
N LEU A 715 -16.48 36.53 6.80
CA LEU A 715 -16.96 36.20 5.47
C LEU A 715 -18.42 35.80 5.66
N GLU A 716 -19.33 36.75 5.36
CA GLU A 716 -20.68 36.42 4.99
C GLU A 716 -20.60 35.30 3.96
N GLU A 717 -21.44 34.27 4.10
CA GLU A 717 -21.58 33.22 3.09
C GLU A 717 -21.71 33.91 1.75
N SER A 718 -20.75 33.68 0.85
CA SER A 718 -20.72 34.36 -0.43
C SER A 718 -22.06 34.20 -1.13
N GLU A 719 -22.69 35.29 -1.43
CA GLU A 719 -23.96 35.30 -2.16
C GLU A 719 -23.85 34.57 -3.49
N ILE A 720 -22.62 34.46 -4.05
CA ILE A 720 -22.36 33.78 -5.30
C ILE A 720 -21.97 32.31 -5.13
N SER A 721 -21.80 31.76 -3.92
CA SER A 721 -21.33 30.41 -3.66
C SER A 721 -22.23 29.32 -4.25
N ALA A 722 -23.53 29.54 -4.28
CA ALA A 722 -24.55 28.60 -4.75
C ALA A 722 -25.11 28.99 -6.14
N THR A 723 -24.24 29.39 -7.04
CA THR A 723 -24.62 29.77 -8.41
C THR A 723 -25.00 28.57 -9.26
N ASN A 724 -26.15 28.61 -9.93
CA ASN A 724 -26.51 27.69 -11.01
C ASN A 724 -26.51 28.39 -12.37
N ILE A 725 -26.13 27.67 -13.41
CA ILE A 725 -26.15 28.16 -14.79
C ILE A 725 -26.95 27.21 -15.70
N TYR A 726 -27.88 27.75 -16.48
CA TYR A 726 -28.70 26.94 -17.39
C TYR A 726 -29.29 27.79 -18.53
N PRO A 727 -29.65 27.18 -19.66
CA PRO A 727 -29.35 25.81 -20.02
C PRO A 727 -27.87 25.60 -20.29
N ASN A 728 -27.40 24.41 -20.07
CA ASN A 728 -26.05 23.99 -20.41
C ASN A 728 -26.11 22.59 -21.03
N PRO A 729 -25.93 22.41 -22.31
CA PRO A 729 -25.54 23.42 -23.32
C PRO A 729 -26.55 24.55 -23.55
N THR A 730 -26.07 25.72 -23.97
CA THR A 730 -26.85 26.89 -24.29
C THR A 730 -26.78 27.25 -25.78
N ASN A 731 -27.85 27.83 -26.32
CA ASN A 731 -27.85 28.46 -27.66
C ASN A 731 -27.44 29.91 -27.54
N ASP A 732 -28.41 30.80 -27.27
CA ASP A 732 -28.17 32.23 -27.32
C ASP A 732 -28.23 32.90 -25.95
N VAL A 733 -28.72 32.21 -24.94
CA VAL A 733 -28.98 32.77 -23.61
C VAL A 733 -28.53 31.80 -22.51
N LEU A 734 -27.76 32.32 -21.57
CA LEU A 734 -27.34 31.62 -20.38
C LEU A 734 -27.96 32.31 -19.14
N ASN A 735 -28.74 31.59 -18.37
CA ASN A 735 -29.28 32.08 -17.12
C ASN A 735 -28.35 31.73 -15.97
N ILE A 736 -28.23 32.67 -15.03
CA ILE A 736 -27.51 32.49 -13.79
C ILE A 736 -28.50 32.67 -12.65
N THR A 737 -28.55 31.73 -11.71
CA THR A 737 -29.37 31.87 -10.51
C THR A 737 -28.55 31.67 -9.29
N PHE A 738 -28.92 32.37 -8.23
CA PHE A 738 -28.29 32.31 -6.90
C PHE A 738 -29.34 31.88 -5.88
N GLU A 739 -28.92 31.27 -4.80
CA GLU A 739 -29.81 30.89 -3.71
C GLU A 739 -30.28 32.11 -2.88
N LYS A 740 -29.54 33.20 -2.95
CA LYS A 740 -29.86 34.46 -2.27
C LYS A 740 -29.80 35.62 -3.24
N ILE A 741 -30.50 36.71 -2.95
CA ILE A 741 -30.41 37.97 -3.70
C ILE A 741 -28.99 38.50 -3.56
N ILE A 742 -28.36 38.80 -4.70
CA ILE A 742 -27.01 39.40 -4.74
C ILE A 742 -27.11 40.85 -4.27
N SER A 743 -26.43 41.19 -3.18
CA SER A 743 -26.49 42.52 -2.57
C SER A 743 -25.57 43.54 -3.24
N GLU A 744 -24.43 43.09 -3.77
CA GLU A 744 -23.42 43.94 -4.40
C GLU A 744 -23.36 43.73 -5.92
N ASN A 745 -22.67 44.63 -6.64
CA ASN A 745 -22.45 44.46 -8.04
C ASN A 745 -21.59 43.21 -8.35
N LEU A 746 -22.01 42.51 -9.40
CA LEU A 746 -21.37 41.28 -9.86
C LEU A 746 -20.66 41.53 -11.18
N LYS A 747 -19.40 41.20 -11.26
CA LYS A 747 -18.66 41.16 -12.52
C LYS A 747 -18.65 39.76 -13.08
N ILE A 748 -18.91 39.63 -14.36
CA ILE A 748 -18.98 38.35 -15.05
C ILE A 748 -18.12 38.39 -16.29
N ASN A 749 -17.25 37.42 -16.47
CA ASN A 749 -16.44 37.26 -17.64
C ASN A 749 -16.80 35.95 -18.37
N PHE A 750 -16.94 35.97 -19.66
CA PHE A 750 -16.88 34.78 -20.50
C PHE A 750 -15.45 34.56 -20.96
N ILE A 751 -14.91 33.36 -20.66
CA ILE A 751 -13.51 33.02 -20.91
C ILE A 751 -13.44 31.84 -21.86
N GLY A 752 -12.65 31.99 -22.90
CA GLY A 752 -12.38 30.91 -23.85
C GLY A 752 -11.46 29.83 -23.26
N MET A 753 -11.38 28.70 -23.93
CA MET A 753 -10.48 27.63 -23.58
C MET A 753 -8.99 28.01 -23.56
N ASP A 754 -8.65 29.10 -24.23
CA ASP A 754 -7.31 29.70 -24.27
C ASP A 754 -7.05 30.68 -23.11
N GLY A 755 -8.02 30.81 -22.18
CA GLY A 755 -7.94 31.70 -21.03
C GLY A 755 -8.22 33.16 -21.31
N ARG A 756 -8.57 33.54 -22.53
CA ARG A 756 -8.89 34.93 -22.90
C ARG A 756 -10.30 35.26 -22.48
N ILE A 757 -10.48 36.46 -21.93
CA ILE A 757 -11.80 37.05 -21.72
C ILE A 757 -12.36 37.42 -23.08
N LEU A 758 -13.50 36.89 -23.44
CA LEU A 758 -14.18 37.07 -24.74
C LEU A 758 -15.31 38.08 -24.63
N ASP A 759 -15.95 38.14 -23.46
CA ASP A 759 -16.98 39.11 -23.15
C ASP A 759 -17.01 39.37 -21.65
N HIS A 760 -17.53 40.52 -21.22
CA HIS A 760 -17.67 40.86 -19.83
C HIS A 760 -19.00 41.60 -19.57
N PHE A 761 -19.54 41.40 -18.37
CA PHE A 761 -20.78 42.01 -17.91
C PHE A 761 -20.60 42.55 -16.49
N GLU A 762 -21.16 43.70 -16.21
CA GLU A 762 -21.34 44.20 -14.87
C GLU A 762 -22.83 44.21 -14.55
N LEU A 763 -23.24 43.48 -13.57
CA LEU A 763 -24.61 43.35 -13.15
C LEU A 763 -24.80 44.02 -11.80
N ASN A 764 -25.87 44.82 -11.68
CA ASN A 764 -26.20 45.46 -10.44
C ASN A 764 -26.79 44.44 -9.44
N GLY A 765 -26.44 44.56 -8.15
CA GLY A 765 -27.07 43.79 -7.11
C GLY A 765 -28.59 44.03 -7.05
N GLY A 766 -29.27 43.24 -6.30
CA GLY A 766 -30.70 43.33 -6.06
C GLY A 766 -31.55 42.23 -6.68
N ASN A 767 -30.90 41.26 -7.35
CA ASN A 767 -31.57 40.12 -7.99
C ASN A 767 -30.91 38.80 -7.58
N ASP A 768 -31.68 37.72 -7.64
CA ASP A 768 -31.25 36.34 -7.46
C ASP A 768 -31.12 35.59 -8.81
N ALA A 769 -31.44 36.26 -9.94
CA ALA A 769 -31.32 35.69 -11.25
C ALA A 769 -30.92 36.73 -12.29
N TYR A 770 -30.11 36.34 -13.24
CA TYR A 770 -29.65 37.15 -14.35
C TYR A 770 -29.64 36.36 -15.63
N GLN A 771 -29.79 37.07 -16.77
CA GLN A 771 -29.76 36.46 -18.08
C GLN A 771 -28.67 37.12 -18.93
N LEU A 772 -27.80 36.32 -19.51
CA LEU A 772 -26.67 36.73 -20.31
C LEU A 772 -26.83 36.24 -21.75
N SER A 773 -26.56 37.14 -22.73
CA SER A 773 -26.48 36.71 -24.12
C SER A 773 -25.19 36.01 -24.42
N THR A 774 -25.27 34.89 -25.10
CA THR A 774 -24.14 34.12 -25.63
C THR A 774 -24.05 34.18 -27.16
N GLU A 775 -24.84 35.01 -27.81
CA GLU A 775 -24.93 35.10 -29.28
C GLU A 775 -23.58 35.42 -29.95
N ARG A 776 -22.72 36.14 -29.26
CA ARG A 776 -21.39 36.53 -29.79
C ARG A 776 -20.37 35.39 -29.70
N LEU A 777 -20.66 34.33 -28.98
CA LEU A 777 -19.79 33.17 -28.84
C LEU A 777 -20.05 32.20 -30.00
N LYS A 778 -18.98 31.62 -30.53
CA LYS A 778 -19.05 30.50 -31.46
C LYS A 778 -19.39 29.22 -30.71
N ALA A 779 -19.88 28.21 -31.45
CA ALA A 779 -20.08 26.90 -30.87
C ALA A 779 -18.77 26.37 -30.24
N GLY A 780 -18.82 25.96 -28.98
CA GLY A 780 -17.62 25.56 -28.25
C GLY A 780 -17.81 25.50 -26.74
N VAL A 781 -16.72 25.18 -26.02
CA VAL A 781 -16.66 25.10 -24.55
C VAL A 781 -16.08 26.39 -23.99
N TYR A 782 -16.73 26.95 -22.99
CA TYR A 782 -16.37 28.21 -22.35
C TYR A 782 -16.48 28.12 -20.85
N PHE A 783 -15.82 29.06 -20.15
CA PHE A 783 -16.01 29.29 -18.73
C PHE A 783 -16.73 30.62 -18.51
N ILE A 784 -17.60 30.61 -17.52
CA ILE A 784 -18.12 31.81 -16.92
C ILE A 784 -17.44 32.04 -15.59
N GLU A 785 -16.87 33.24 -15.42
CA GLU A 785 -16.24 33.68 -14.18
C GLU A 785 -17.11 34.76 -13.56
N LEU A 786 -17.53 34.57 -12.34
CA LEU A 786 -18.29 35.50 -11.54
C LEU A 786 -17.40 36.07 -10.43
N THR A 787 -17.34 37.37 -10.30
CA THR A 787 -16.55 38.07 -9.31
C THR A 787 -17.43 39.02 -8.49
N GLN A 788 -17.42 38.87 -7.16
CA GLN A 788 -18.08 39.78 -6.21
C GLN A 788 -17.07 40.10 -5.09
N GLY A 789 -16.68 41.35 -4.97
CA GLY A 789 -15.60 41.74 -4.07
C GLY A 789 -14.30 40.97 -4.35
N ASN A 790 -13.82 40.24 -3.38
CA ASN A 790 -12.63 39.39 -3.50
C ASN A 790 -12.96 37.93 -3.86
N GLN A 791 -14.19 37.62 -4.14
CA GLN A 791 -14.62 36.24 -4.44
C GLN A 791 -14.76 36.03 -5.94
N ILE A 792 -14.28 34.86 -6.39
CA ILE A 792 -14.31 34.48 -7.80
C ILE A 792 -14.84 33.04 -7.89
N ILE A 793 -15.86 32.84 -8.69
CA ILE A 793 -16.39 31.52 -9.05
C ILE A 793 -16.27 31.32 -10.56
N ARG A 794 -15.86 30.12 -10.96
CA ARG A 794 -15.83 29.71 -12.37
C ARG A 794 -16.69 28.50 -12.61
N LYS A 795 -17.49 28.51 -13.66
CA LYS A 795 -18.28 27.37 -14.13
C LYS A 795 -18.11 27.19 -15.61
N GLN A 796 -18.15 25.94 -16.04
CA GLN A 796 -18.05 25.60 -17.46
C GLN A 796 -19.43 25.55 -18.08
N PHE A 797 -19.55 26.04 -19.33
CA PHE A 797 -20.73 25.87 -20.16
C PHE A 797 -20.37 25.57 -21.61
N VAL A 798 -21.32 25.03 -22.34
CA VAL A 798 -21.20 24.70 -23.76
C VAL A 798 -22.15 25.55 -24.55
N LYS A 799 -21.63 26.26 -25.56
CA LYS A 799 -22.40 26.99 -26.57
C LYS A 799 -22.58 26.06 -27.76
N LEU A 800 -23.83 25.86 -28.19
CA LEU A 800 -24.19 25.07 -29.37
C LEU A 800 -24.11 25.90 -30.66
#